data_ba1186e17db2cb616838c052e8a75347
#
_entry.id   ba1186e17db2cb616838c052e8a75347
#
_cell.length_a   1.000
_cell.length_b   1.000
_cell.length_c   1.000
_cell.angle_alpha   90.00
_cell.angle_beta   90.00
_cell.angle_gamma   90.00
#
_symmetry.space_group_name_H-M   'P 1'
#
loop_
_entity.id
_entity.type
_entity.pdbx_description
1 polymer ?
#
loop_
_entity_poly.entity_id
_entity_poly.type
_entity_poly.pdbx_seq_one_letter_code
_entity_poly.pdbx_strand_id
1 'polypeptide(L)'
;MRLLAAFLAAGYAVLASAAPTSGPIRVLYFDASGDEQSAVGPLHSLMAELGRDAIWFDYATGELPDAATLERYDAWAVKPKANGSPVLAGVIKFPSGATLPVLVVKADETVADFRAGVEAALSADRKASWQKFLAQREPEVREKNGNVANYEKRPEPLTFQKPYSVKGSMERTQVPADLKLVLFAAEPDIMKPIAFAWDARGRLWVCETSDYPHGVKEDQQQGNDRIKICEDTDGDGKADKFTVFADKLNIPTSLVFANGGVIVAQSPNFVFLKDTDGDDKADVRQVIITGWGIRDTHAQASSLSYGYDNWLRGAVGYSGFTGEVGGEKKNFAMGSYRFTADGSQLEFLHQFSNNTWGYGANAAGDSFGGTANNAPIFFGGIPATAWAKGSRGMSAKKINVVDKAHTITPNFRQVDVMGGWTAAAGATFIYSPHLPERLQGKAMVCEPTMKLIGLMDVQPAGAGYVAKDGYSLVASSDEWMSPVFAEVGPDGAIWFADWQNFIIQHNPTPSVNRGGYDAKTGVGGAHENDLRDHARGRIYRIVWDKSGNVAKSAQGDSSADLLAGLSGGTQYGRLRAQRLIVEGKKADLAPALRDLVVKSSADVAAIHALWSLHGLGELDASTHQAALLSASPELRRNAIRALGADAAAQKLFYGAGVVADKAPATRLAALVKLADFPTSPEVQTLVRQLAADPAVKSDEWLNEASRLLAKKHKTATYVEGPNLLPNPGFEEVADDKKTPLGWKRRDYGQRAGNKDANWGIVIDPKNVRSGKHAMRAITRGEADTSFFADVELKPNTDYRLSAWIK
;
A
#
# COMPACT_ATOMS: atom_id res chain seq x y z
N MET A 1 18.95 -26.82 23.48
CA MET A 1 18.47 -27.41 24.75
C MET A 1 17.88 -26.36 25.71
N ARG A 2 18.46 -25.18 25.92
CA ARG A 2 17.84 -24.17 26.81
C ARG A 2 16.52 -23.57 26.28
N LEU A 3 16.35 -23.42 24.98
CA LEU A 3 15.06 -23.01 24.38
C LEU A 3 13.97 -24.09 24.47
N LEU A 4 14.33 -25.37 24.35
CA LEU A 4 13.38 -26.48 24.48
C LEU A 4 12.95 -26.69 25.94
N ALA A 5 13.82 -26.43 26.92
CA ALA A 5 13.55 -26.59 28.35
C ALA A 5 12.65 -25.48 28.92
N ALA A 6 12.66 -24.28 28.34
CA ALA A 6 11.82 -23.16 28.78
C ALA A 6 10.32 -23.37 28.46
N PHE A 7 10.01 -24.17 27.44
CA PHE A 7 8.61 -24.47 27.06
C PHE A 7 7.91 -25.48 27.99
N LEU A 8 8.68 -26.29 28.74
CA LEU A 8 8.14 -27.32 29.62
C LEU A 8 7.70 -26.81 31.01
N ALA A 9 7.98 -25.53 31.33
CA ALA A 9 7.77 -25.00 32.70
C ALA A 9 6.55 -24.07 32.87
N ALA A 10 5.84 -23.69 31.82
CA ALA A 10 4.66 -22.83 31.90
C ALA A 10 3.37 -23.66 31.80
N GLY A 11 2.88 -24.11 32.96
CA GLY A 11 1.57 -24.77 33.08
C GLY A 11 0.42 -23.80 32.86
N TYR A 12 -0.12 -23.70 31.65
CA TYR A 12 -1.40 -23.10 31.37
C TYR A 12 -2.39 -24.17 30.88
N ALA A 13 -3.50 -24.31 31.61
CA ALA A 13 -4.65 -25.07 31.14
C ALA A 13 -5.37 -24.25 30.05
N VAL A 14 -5.01 -24.47 28.80
CA VAL A 14 -5.72 -23.93 27.62
C VAL A 14 -6.47 -25.13 27.00
N LEU A 15 -7.74 -24.90 26.66
CA LEU A 15 -8.52 -25.83 25.85
C LEU A 15 -7.72 -26.18 24.59
N ALA A 16 -7.24 -27.39 24.49
CA ALA A 16 -6.39 -27.85 23.39
C ALA A 16 -7.15 -27.77 22.07
N SER A 17 -6.62 -27.04 21.13
CA SER A 17 -6.96 -27.20 19.73
C SER A 17 -6.31 -28.47 19.23
N ALA A 18 -7.10 -29.46 18.80
CA ALA A 18 -6.55 -30.71 18.27
C ALA A 18 -5.73 -30.43 16.98
N ALA A 19 -4.66 -31.22 16.77
CA ALA A 19 -3.91 -31.20 15.53
C ALA A 19 -4.82 -31.35 14.30
N PRO A 20 -4.45 -30.79 13.12
CA PRO A 20 -5.28 -30.91 11.93
C PRO A 20 -5.58 -32.38 11.59
N THR A 21 -6.86 -32.71 11.50
CA THR A 21 -7.30 -34.07 11.13
C THR A 21 -7.73 -34.14 9.67
N SER A 22 -7.94 -33.01 9.01
CA SER A 22 -8.42 -32.93 7.63
C SER A 22 -7.96 -31.66 6.94
N GLY A 23 -8.21 -31.55 5.64
CA GLY A 23 -7.86 -30.36 4.85
C GLY A 23 -6.38 -30.29 4.46
N PRO A 24 -5.88 -29.08 4.11
CA PRO A 24 -4.49 -28.86 3.70
C PRO A 24 -3.49 -29.29 4.76
N ILE A 25 -2.31 -29.71 4.35
CA ILE A 25 -1.16 -29.90 5.23
C ILE A 25 -0.64 -28.52 5.65
N ARG A 26 -0.46 -28.30 6.94
CA ARG A 26 0.02 -27.06 7.53
C ARG A 26 1.45 -27.20 8.02
N VAL A 27 2.36 -26.39 7.53
CA VAL A 27 3.76 -26.39 7.92
C VAL A 27 4.13 -25.02 8.48
N LEU A 28 4.65 -24.98 9.71
CA LEU A 28 5.29 -23.78 10.22
C LEU A 28 6.75 -23.77 9.79
N TYR A 29 7.12 -22.81 8.96
CA TYR A 29 8.50 -22.56 8.60
C TYR A 29 9.11 -21.55 9.58
N PHE A 30 10.03 -22.01 10.41
CA PHE A 30 10.71 -21.19 11.40
C PHE A 30 12.15 -20.90 10.99
N ASP A 31 12.45 -19.62 10.75
CA ASP A 31 13.79 -19.17 10.47
C ASP A 31 14.51 -18.75 11.76
N ALA A 32 15.34 -19.66 12.26
CA ALA A 32 16.16 -19.39 13.43
C ALA A 32 17.38 -18.51 13.16
N SER A 33 17.72 -18.23 11.90
CA SER A 33 18.90 -17.42 11.55
C SER A 33 18.70 -15.94 11.87
N GLY A 34 17.49 -15.46 11.75
CA GLY A 34 17.16 -14.03 11.84
C GLY A 34 17.67 -13.22 10.64
N ASP A 35 18.24 -13.89 9.63
CA ASP A 35 18.65 -13.29 8.36
C ASP A 35 17.54 -13.46 7.34
N GLU A 36 16.68 -12.46 7.25
CA GLU A 36 15.50 -12.45 6.40
C GLU A 36 15.81 -12.60 4.91
N GLN A 37 16.94 -12.10 4.45
CA GLN A 37 17.33 -12.23 3.03
C GLN A 37 17.68 -13.68 2.70
N SER A 38 18.28 -14.42 3.62
CA SER A 38 18.64 -15.83 3.41
C SER A 38 17.44 -16.78 3.50
N ALA A 39 16.37 -16.39 4.21
CA ALA A 39 15.16 -17.20 4.36
C ALA A 39 14.28 -17.17 3.11
N VAL A 40 14.25 -16.05 2.41
CA VAL A 40 13.36 -15.79 1.28
C VAL A 40 13.47 -16.84 0.17
N GLY A 41 14.68 -17.30 -0.17
CA GLY A 41 14.90 -18.22 -1.28
C GLY A 41 14.24 -19.59 -1.10
N PRO A 42 14.61 -20.37 -0.07
CA PRO A 42 14.10 -21.72 0.15
C PRO A 42 12.57 -21.74 0.37
N LEU A 43 12.06 -20.90 1.25
CA LEU A 43 10.62 -20.87 1.54
C LEU A 43 9.81 -20.45 0.32
N HIS A 44 10.28 -19.45 -0.44
CA HIS A 44 9.62 -19.02 -1.67
C HIS A 44 9.43 -20.17 -2.66
N SER A 45 10.46 -20.99 -2.89
CA SER A 45 10.39 -22.15 -3.78
C SER A 45 9.44 -23.22 -3.25
N LEU A 46 9.49 -23.53 -1.95
CA LEU A 46 8.57 -24.48 -1.31
C LEU A 46 7.11 -24.03 -1.46
N MET A 47 6.81 -22.76 -1.19
CA MET A 47 5.46 -22.22 -1.36
C MET A 47 4.97 -22.31 -2.80
N ALA A 48 5.80 -21.88 -3.77
CA ALA A 48 5.43 -21.85 -5.16
C ALA A 48 5.14 -23.23 -5.74
N GLU A 49 5.89 -24.26 -5.34
CA GLU A 49 5.77 -25.61 -5.88
C GLU A 49 4.77 -26.47 -5.12
N LEU A 50 4.73 -26.38 -3.77
CA LEU A 50 3.90 -27.26 -2.93
C LEU A 50 2.52 -26.69 -2.63
N GLY A 51 2.30 -25.40 -2.82
CA GLY A 51 1.02 -24.75 -2.51
C GLY A 51 -0.17 -25.32 -3.29
N ARG A 52 0.02 -25.71 -4.55
CA ARG A 52 -1.02 -26.36 -5.37
C ARG A 52 -1.43 -27.73 -4.85
N ASP A 53 -0.52 -28.43 -4.17
CA ASP A 53 -0.79 -29.71 -3.52
C ASP A 53 -1.38 -29.54 -2.13
N ALA A 54 -1.79 -28.31 -1.78
CA ALA A 54 -2.30 -27.95 -0.48
C ALA A 54 -1.36 -28.32 0.69
N ILE A 55 -0.06 -28.14 0.49
CA ILE A 55 0.95 -28.06 1.54
C ILE A 55 1.22 -26.56 1.72
N TRP A 56 0.72 -26.01 2.80
CA TRP A 56 0.69 -24.58 3.05
C TRP A 56 1.61 -24.18 4.19
N PHE A 57 2.24 -23.03 4.05
CA PHE A 57 3.30 -22.57 4.93
C PHE A 57 2.92 -21.28 5.65
N ASP A 58 3.11 -21.30 6.97
CA ASP A 58 3.21 -20.09 7.76
C ASP A 58 4.67 -19.80 8.06
N TYR A 59 5.04 -18.53 8.17
CA TYR A 59 6.40 -18.09 8.47
C TYR A 59 6.48 -17.49 9.87
N ALA A 60 7.52 -17.85 10.60
CA ALA A 60 7.88 -17.21 11.85
C ALA A 60 9.40 -17.06 11.99
N THR A 61 9.81 -15.98 12.64
CA THR A 61 11.20 -15.70 12.99
C THR A 61 11.28 -15.06 14.39
N GLY A 62 12.41 -15.18 15.05
CA GLY A 62 12.62 -14.62 16.38
C GLY A 62 11.92 -15.41 17.47
N GLU A 63 10.68 -15.07 17.80
CA GLU A 63 9.90 -15.78 18.81
C GLU A 63 8.98 -16.83 18.18
N LEU A 64 8.89 -17.98 18.83
CA LEU A 64 7.96 -19.03 18.42
C LEU A 64 6.52 -18.68 18.83
N PRO A 65 5.53 -19.07 18.02
CA PRO A 65 4.14 -19.02 18.44
C PRO A 65 3.89 -19.83 19.73
N ASP A 66 2.80 -19.49 20.42
CA ASP A 66 2.40 -20.25 21.62
C ASP A 66 2.08 -21.73 21.30
N ALA A 67 2.10 -22.58 22.32
CA ALA A 67 1.89 -24.03 22.16
C ALA A 67 0.54 -24.33 21.48
N ALA A 68 -0.52 -23.60 21.79
CA ALA A 68 -1.83 -23.80 21.19
C ALA A 68 -1.87 -23.43 19.69
N THR A 69 -1.06 -22.47 19.29
CA THR A 69 -0.86 -22.12 17.87
C THR A 69 -0.01 -23.19 17.18
N LEU A 70 1.07 -23.66 17.83
CA LEU A 70 1.94 -24.73 17.26
C LEU A 70 1.20 -26.04 17.05
N GLU A 71 0.23 -26.41 17.88
CA GLU A 71 -0.59 -27.62 17.71
C GLU A 71 -1.46 -27.61 16.46
N ARG A 72 -1.59 -26.47 15.75
CA ARG A 72 -2.34 -26.34 14.49
C ARG A 72 -1.57 -26.77 13.25
N TYR A 73 -0.31 -27.12 13.40
CA TYR A 73 0.54 -27.54 12.29
C TYR A 73 0.71 -29.07 12.24
N ASP A 74 0.88 -29.57 11.05
CA ASP A 74 1.22 -30.98 10.78
C ASP A 74 2.73 -31.21 10.90
N ALA A 75 3.54 -30.21 10.64
CA ALA A 75 5.01 -30.23 10.76
C ALA A 75 5.58 -28.86 11.05
N TRP A 76 6.76 -28.86 11.67
CA TRP A 76 7.58 -27.68 11.91
C TRP A 76 8.87 -27.79 11.11
N ALA A 77 9.05 -26.94 10.10
CA ALA A 77 10.27 -26.84 9.31
C ALA A 77 11.20 -25.79 9.93
N VAL A 78 12.38 -26.18 10.37
CA VAL A 78 13.34 -25.26 11.00
C VAL A 78 14.54 -25.05 10.09
N LYS A 79 14.79 -23.76 9.74
CA LYS A 79 16.05 -23.34 9.15
C LYS A 79 17.01 -22.95 10.26
N PRO A 80 18.11 -23.69 10.45
CA PRO A 80 19.04 -23.43 11.55
C PRO A 80 19.89 -22.18 11.31
N LYS A 81 20.46 -21.62 12.39
CA LYS A 81 21.49 -20.58 12.29
C LYS A 81 22.78 -21.16 11.69
N ALA A 82 23.46 -20.40 10.85
CA ALA A 82 24.71 -20.83 10.19
C ALA A 82 25.80 -21.29 11.18
N ASN A 83 25.87 -20.70 12.39
CA ASN A 83 26.81 -21.01 13.45
C ASN A 83 26.13 -21.38 14.77
N GLY A 84 24.91 -21.86 14.71
CA GLY A 84 24.10 -22.19 15.88
C GLY A 84 24.24 -23.64 16.33
N SER A 85 23.74 -23.98 17.53
CA SER A 85 23.63 -25.37 17.98
C SER A 85 22.80 -26.19 16.98
N PRO A 86 23.17 -27.43 16.70
CA PRO A 86 22.44 -28.27 15.74
C PRO A 86 20.99 -28.41 16.18
N VAL A 87 20.08 -28.11 15.28
CA VAL A 87 18.66 -28.48 15.43
C VAL A 87 18.55 -29.94 15.03
N LEU A 88 18.13 -30.78 15.96
CA LEU A 88 17.93 -32.18 15.68
C LEU A 88 16.51 -32.40 15.11
N ALA A 89 16.39 -33.09 13.99
CA ALA A 89 15.13 -33.65 13.55
C ALA A 89 14.54 -34.53 14.66
N GLY A 90 13.22 -34.44 14.83
CA GLY A 90 12.60 -35.19 15.93
C GLY A 90 11.11 -34.92 16.04
N VAL A 91 10.56 -35.12 17.21
CA VAL A 91 9.13 -34.91 17.50
C VAL A 91 9.02 -34.09 18.79
N ILE A 92 8.29 -32.99 18.73
CA ILE A 92 7.87 -32.25 19.90
C ILE A 92 6.60 -32.91 20.45
N LYS A 93 6.55 -33.17 21.75
CA LYS A 93 5.37 -33.63 22.46
C LYS A 93 4.79 -32.51 23.27
N PHE A 94 3.53 -32.24 23.09
CA PHE A 94 2.78 -31.25 23.85
C PHE A 94 2.14 -31.84 25.10
N PRO A 95 1.82 -31.03 26.12
CA PRO A 95 1.08 -31.47 27.29
C PRO A 95 -0.30 -32.09 26.96
N SER A 96 -0.89 -31.68 25.87
CA SER A 96 -2.14 -32.29 25.33
C SER A 96 -1.99 -33.72 24.86
N GLY A 97 -0.76 -34.22 24.71
CA GLY A 97 -0.46 -35.50 24.07
C GLY A 97 -0.28 -35.44 22.56
N ALA A 98 -0.55 -34.28 21.95
CA ALA A 98 -0.28 -34.07 20.55
C ALA A 98 1.24 -34.10 20.25
N THR A 99 1.58 -34.42 19.00
CA THR A 99 2.98 -34.47 18.55
C THR A 99 3.16 -33.64 17.29
N LEU A 100 4.27 -32.92 17.22
CA LEU A 100 4.65 -32.10 16.05
C LEU A 100 6.01 -32.57 15.53
N PRO A 101 6.07 -33.14 14.32
CA PRO A 101 7.35 -33.50 13.70
C PRO A 101 8.18 -32.25 13.40
N VAL A 102 9.48 -32.34 13.64
CA VAL A 102 10.46 -31.29 13.33
C VAL A 102 11.31 -31.74 12.15
N LEU A 103 11.22 -30.98 11.07
CA LEU A 103 12.02 -31.13 9.86
C LEU A 103 13.13 -30.06 9.87
N VAL A 104 14.35 -30.47 9.60
CA VAL A 104 15.46 -29.51 9.48
C VAL A 104 15.68 -29.20 8.00
N VAL A 105 15.48 -27.94 7.65
CA VAL A 105 15.70 -27.46 6.27
C VAL A 105 17.20 -27.41 5.98
N LYS A 106 17.66 -28.18 4.99
CA LYS A 106 19.05 -28.23 4.55
C LYS A 106 19.29 -27.22 3.42
N ALA A 107 20.52 -26.75 3.29
CA ALA A 107 20.89 -25.76 2.29
C ALA A 107 20.76 -26.28 0.84
N ASP A 108 20.97 -27.59 0.65
CA ASP A 108 20.95 -28.29 -0.62
C ASP A 108 19.70 -29.16 -0.83
N GLU A 109 18.69 -29.02 0.03
CA GLU A 109 17.48 -29.82 -0.03
C GLU A 109 16.61 -29.41 -1.22
N THR A 110 16.23 -30.42 -2.05
CA THR A 110 15.29 -30.17 -3.14
C THR A 110 13.86 -30.06 -2.62
N VAL A 111 12.97 -29.42 -3.37
CA VAL A 111 11.53 -29.38 -3.03
C VAL A 111 10.93 -30.78 -2.94
N ALA A 112 11.39 -31.71 -3.79
CA ALA A 112 10.94 -33.11 -3.75
C ALA A 112 11.37 -33.83 -2.46
N ASP A 113 12.63 -33.62 -1.99
CA ASP A 113 13.13 -34.18 -0.75
C ASP A 113 12.37 -33.62 0.45
N PHE A 114 12.14 -32.33 0.48
CA PHE A 114 11.35 -31.69 1.52
C PHE A 114 9.92 -32.23 1.57
N ARG A 115 9.25 -32.36 0.39
CA ARG A 115 7.94 -32.97 0.26
C ARG A 115 7.91 -34.38 0.84
N ALA A 116 8.87 -35.20 0.45
CA ALA A 116 8.98 -36.59 0.98
C ALA A 116 9.16 -36.59 2.50
N GLY A 117 9.94 -35.65 3.06
CA GLY A 117 10.09 -35.47 4.50
C GLY A 117 8.77 -35.12 5.20
N VAL A 118 8.00 -34.16 4.64
CA VAL A 118 6.66 -33.82 5.15
C VAL A 118 5.74 -35.03 5.10
N GLU A 119 5.66 -35.72 3.97
CA GLU A 119 4.80 -36.91 3.83
C GLU A 119 5.19 -38.05 4.77
N ALA A 120 6.46 -38.27 5.04
CA ALA A 120 6.95 -39.26 5.98
C ALA A 120 6.63 -38.89 7.44
N ALA A 121 6.51 -37.61 7.74
CA ALA A 121 6.17 -37.10 9.07
C ALA A 121 4.68 -37.23 9.40
N LEU A 122 3.80 -37.38 8.41
CA LEU A 122 2.35 -37.52 8.60
C LEU A 122 1.97 -38.93 9.08
N SER A 123 0.98 -39.04 9.97
CA SER A 123 0.31 -40.31 10.23
C SER A 123 -0.40 -40.83 8.99
N ALA A 124 -0.62 -42.14 8.92
CA ALA A 124 -1.36 -42.77 7.81
C ALA A 124 -2.76 -42.18 7.64
N ASP A 125 -3.48 -41.94 8.73
CA ASP A 125 -4.82 -41.34 8.72
C ASP A 125 -4.80 -39.90 8.23
N ARG A 126 -3.81 -39.08 8.65
CA ARG A 126 -3.67 -37.71 8.22
C ARG A 126 -3.34 -37.61 6.72
N LYS A 127 -2.45 -38.51 6.24
CA LYS A 127 -2.12 -38.62 4.81
C LYS A 127 -3.33 -39.02 3.97
N ALA A 128 -4.08 -40.01 4.41
CA ALA A 128 -5.32 -40.42 3.73
C ALA A 128 -6.37 -39.32 3.70
N SER A 129 -6.54 -38.58 4.80
CA SER A 129 -7.43 -37.44 4.89
C SER A 129 -7.04 -36.30 3.95
N TRP A 130 -5.75 -35.97 3.85
CA TRP A 130 -5.24 -34.99 2.90
C TRP A 130 -5.47 -35.43 1.45
N GLN A 131 -5.18 -36.65 1.09
CA GLN A 131 -5.45 -37.22 -0.25
C GLN A 131 -6.93 -37.15 -0.58
N LYS A 132 -7.81 -37.49 0.37
CA LYS A 132 -9.27 -37.34 0.22
C LYS A 132 -9.66 -35.89 -0.02
N PHE A 133 -9.11 -34.93 0.74
CA PHE A 133 -9.33 -33.49 0.52
C PHE A 133 -8.94 -33.07 -0.90
N LEU A 134 -7.74 -33.47 -1.38
CA LEU A 134 -7.31 -33.17 -2.75
C LEU A 134 -8.26 -33.72 -3.81
N ALA A 135 -8.72 -34.98 -3.63
CA ALA A 135 -9.63 -35.66 -4.54
C ALA A 135 -11.04 -35.05 -4.57
N GLN A 136 -11.47 -34.40 -3.48
CA GLN A 136 -12.79 -33.79 -3.34
C GLN A 136 -12.85 -32.32 -3.79
N ARG A 137 -11.69 -31.68 -4.02
CA ARG A 137 -11.67 -30.34 -4.55
C ARG A 137 -12.31 -30.27 -5.94
N GLU A 138 -12.87 -29.13 -6.29
CA GLU A 138 -13.35 -28.86 -7.63
C GLU A 138 -12.27 -29.18 -8.67
N PRO A 139 -12.56 -29.98 -9.73
CA PRO A 139 -11.57 -30.35 -10.73
C PRO A 139 -11.01 -29.14 -11.46
N GLU A 140 -9.69 -29.12 -11.68
CA GLU A 140 -9.04 -28.12 -12.51
C GLU A 140 -9.34 -28.37 -13.98
N VAL A 141 -9.94 -27.41 -14.65
CA VAL A 141 -10.15 -27.43 -16.11
C VAL A 141 -9.24 -26.43 -16.76
N ARG A 142 -8.44 -26.83 -17.74
CA ARG A 142 -7.53 -25.98 -18.49
C ARG A 142 -7.89 -25.91 -19.97
N GLU A 143 -7.79 -24.73 -20.53
CA GLU A 143 -8.01 -24.48 -21.96
C GLU A 143 -6.84 -23.71 -22.57
N LYS A 144 -6.63 -23.94 -23.87
CA LYS A 144 -5.68 -23.14 -24.64
C LYS A 144 -6.28 -21.76 -24.92
N ASN A 145 -5.46 -20.72 -24.84
CA ASN A 145 -5.81 -19.40 -25.30
C ASN A 145 -4.65 -18.81 -26.10
N GLY A 146 -4.83 -18.66 -27.42
CA GLY A 146 -3.82 -18.14 -28.31
C GLY A 146 -3.56 -16.63 -28.19
N ASN A 147 -4.43 -15.92 -27.43
CA ASN A 147 -4.34 -14.48 -27.27
C ASN A 147 -3.56 -14.05 -26.01
N VAL A 148 -2.80 -14.93 -25.38
CA VAL A 148 -1.95 -14.61 -24.23
C VAL A 148 -0.50 -14.86 -24.59
N ALA A 149 0.31 -13.81 -24.58
CA ALA A 149 1.73 -13.92 -24.86
C ALA A 149 2.47 -14.66 -23.73
N ASN A 150 3.44 -15.47 -24.11
CA ASN A 150 4.27 -16.27 -23.23
C ASN A 150 5.49 -15.47 -22.73
N TYR A 151 5.28 -14.51 -21.85
CA TYR A 151 6.37 -13.70 -21.29
C TYR A 151 7.26 -14.49 -20.34
N GLU A 152 6.66 -15.40 -19.59
CA GLU A 152 7.33 -16.22 -18.60
C GLU A 152 8.09 -17.39 -19.23
N LYS A 153 8.06 -17.50 -20.58
CA LYS A 153 8.71 -18.58 -21.32
C LYS A 153 8.31 -19.97 -20.83
N ARG A 154 7.03 -20.14 -20.51
CA ARG A 154 6.47 -21.43 -20.09
C ARG A 154 6.46 -22.43 -21.26
N PRO A 155 6.46 -23.73 -20.99
CA PRO A 155 6.33 -24.74 -22.03
C PRO A 155 5.05 -24.58 -22.86
N GLU A 156 5.19 -24.72 -24.17
CA GLU A 156 4.05 -24.72 -25.10
C GLU A 156 3.41 -26.12 -25.23
N PRO A 157 2.10 -26.22 -25.46
CA PRO A 157 1.15 -25.13 -25.65
C PRO A 157 0.70 -24.52 -24.31
N LEU A 158 0.54 -23.18 -24.29
CA LEU A 158 0.02 -22.50 -23.10
C LEU A 158 -1.43 -22.92 -22.86
N THR A 159 -1.70 -23.33 -21.62
CA THR A 159 -3.04 -23.61 -21.13
C THR A 159 -3.32 -22.78 -19.89
N PHE A 160 -4.56 -22.33 -19.73
CA PHE A 160 -5.00 -21.48 -18.64
C PHE A 160 -6.15 -22.13 -17.91
N GLN A 161 -6.18 -21.98 -16.59
CA GLN A 161 -7.24 -22.47 -15.73
C GLN A 161 -8.54 -21.71 -16.03
N LYS A 162 -9.67 -22.43 -16.08
CA LYS A 162 -11.01 -21.84 -16.01
C LYS A 162 -11.28 -21.33 -14.57
N PRO A 163 -12.08 -20.27 -14.40
CA PRO A 163 -12.42 -19.78 -13.08
C PRO A 163 -13.15 -20.87 -12.27
N TYR A 164 -12.76 -21.02 -11.02
CA TYR A 164 -13.45 -21.90 -10.07
C TYR A 164 -14.74 -21.27 -9.54
N SER A 165 -15.63 -22.11 -9.04
CA SER A 165 -16.68 -21.67 -8.14
C SER A 165 -16.09 -20.98 -6.88
N VAL A 166 -16.91 -20.28 -6.13
CA VAL A 166 -16.49 -19.69 -4.84
C VAL A 166 -15.84 -20.73 -3.93
N LYS A 167 -16.48 -21.90 -3.79
CA LYS A 167 -15.97 -23.02 -2.99
C LYS A 167 -14.61 -23.51 -3.50
N GLY A 168 -14.51 -23.75 -4.81
CA GLY A 168 -13.27 -24.23 -5.43
C GLY A 168 -12.09 -23.27 -5.27
N SER A 169 -12.34 -21.97 -5.33
CA SER A 169 -11.35 -20.92 -5.08
C SER A 169 -10.93 -20.87 -3.61
N MET A 170 -11.89 -20.91 -2.67
CA MET A 170 -11.60 -20.93 -1.22
C MET A 170 -10.77 -22.14 -0.81
N GLU A 171 -11.03 -23.33 -1.37
CA GLU A 171 -10.25 -24.56 -1.12
C GLU A 171 -8.80 -24.50 -1.62
N ARG A 172 -8.47 -23.45 -2.38
CA ARG A 172 -7.14 -23.21 -2.95
C ARG A 172 -6.46 -21.95 -2.40
N THR A 173 -7.10 -21.33 -1.43
CA THR A 173 -6.63 -20.06 -0.86
C THR A 173 -6.12 -20.29 0.55
N GLN A 174 -4.82 -20.11 0.72
CA GLN A 174 -4.13 -20.19 1.99
C GLN A 174 -4.33 -18.91 2.80
N VAL A 175 -4.63 -19.08 4.08
CA VAL A 175 -4.47 -18.08 5.14
C VAL A 175 -3.72 -18.76 6.31
N PRO A 176 -3.09 -18.02 7.25
CA PRO A 176 -2.43 -18.58 8.43
C PRO A 176 -3.30 -19.58 9.19
N ALA A 177 -2.66 -20.59 9.82
CA ALA A 177 -3.34 -21.74 10.39
C ALA A 177 -4.32 -21.42 11.52
N ASP A 178 -4.15 -20.29 12.21
CA ASP A 178 -5.05 -19.80 13.26
C ASP A 178 -6.12 -18.82 12.75
N LEU A 179 -6.15 -18.57 11.45
CA LEU A 179 -7.12 -17.68 10.80
C LEU A 179 -8.05 -18.50 9.88
N LYS A 180 -9.22 -17.95 9.62
CA LYS A 180 -10.22 -18.53 8.72
C LYS A 180 -10.59 -17.53 7.63
N LEU A 181 -10.65 -18.02 6.40
CA LEU A 181 -11.21 -17.31 5.26
C LEU A 181 -12.72 -17.53 5.24
N VAL A 182 -13.51 -16.46 5.26
CA VAL A 182 -14.97 -16.47 5.26
C VAL A 182 -15.46 -15.63 4.08
N LEU A 183 -16.41 -16.15 3.33
CA LEU A 183 -17.09 -15.41 2.27
C LEU A 183 -18.11 -14.46 2.89
N PHE A 184 -18.10 -13.18 2.43
CA PHE A 184 -19.15 -12.21 2.77
C PHE A 184 -20.12 -12.00 1.62
N ALA A 185 -19.63 -11.82 0.40
CA ALA A 185 -20.45 -11.63 -0.81
C ALA A 185 -19.71 -12.15 -2.04
N ALA A 186 -20.44 -12.56 -3.06
CA ALA A 186 -19.88 -13.06 -4.32
C ALA A 186 -20.79 -12.73 -5.51
N GLU A 187 -20.29 -13.07 -6.70
CA GLU A 187 -21.13 -13.08 -7.91
C GLU A 187 -22.37 -13.98 -7.75
N PRO A 188 -23.55 -13.64 -8.28
CA PRO A 188 -23.82 -12.48 -9.15
C PRO A 188 -24.14 -11.18 -8.41
N ASP A 189 -24.20 -11.19 -7.08
CA ASP A 189 -24.61 -10.04 -6.28
C ASP A 189 -23.51 -8.97 -6.19
N ILE A 190 -22.25 -9.37 -6.30
CA ILE A 190 -21.07 -8.50 -6.38
C ILE A 190 -20.30 -8.80 -7.65
N MET A 191 -19.93 -7.72 -8.37
CA MET A 191 -19.15 -7.80 -9.61
C MET A 191 -17.97 -6.81 -9.56
N LYS A 192 -16.77 -7.30 -9.89
CA LYS A 192 -15.56 -6.46 -10.02
C LYS A 192 -15.36 -5.44 -8.89
N PRO A 193 -15.35 -5.87 -7.62
CA PRO A 193 -15.13 -4.97 -6.49
C PRO A 193 -13.69 -4.46 -6.51
N ILE A 194 -13.50 -3.13 -6.61
CA ILE A 194 -12.16 -2.51 -6.64
C ILE A 194 -11.78 -1.88 -5.30
N ALA A 195 -12.74 -1.36 -4.58
CA ALA A 195 -12.58 -0.75 -3.27
C ALA A 195 -13.89 -0.83 -2.49
N PHE A 196 -13.79 -0.71 -1.17
CA PHE A 196 -14.95 -0.64 -0.29
C PHE A 196 -14.67 0.25 0.91
N ALA A 197 -15.72 0.67 1.59
CA ALA A 197 -15.67 1.33 2.89
C ALA A 197 -16.93 1.01 3.68
N TRP A 198 -16.97 1.36 4.96
CA TRP A 198 -18.16 1.17 5.79
C TRP A 198 -18.78 2.51 6.17
N ASP A 199 -20.11 2.57 6.13
CA ASP A 199 -20.84 3.73 6.62
C ASP A 199 -20.86 3.79 8.15
N ALA A 200 -21.49 4.83 8.69
CA ALA A 200 -21.58 5.00 10.15
C ALA A 200 -22.36 3.88 10.86
N ARG A 201 -23.21 3.14 10.14
CA ARG A 201 -23.95 1.97 10.64
C ARG A 201 -23.17 0.67 10.52
N GLY A 202 -21.98 0.68 9.92
CA GLY A 202 -21.14 -0.48 9.70
C GLY A 202 -21.53 -1.32 8.48
N ARG A 203 -22.39 -0.80 7.58
CA ARG A 203 -22.74 -1.46 6.31
C ARG A 203 -21.60 -1.29 5.31
N LEU A 204 -21.32 -2.33 4.55
CA LEU A 204 -20.28 -2.31 3.53
C LEU A 204 -20.78 -1.62 2.25
N TRP A 205 -20.01 -0.66 1.76
CA TRP A 205 -20.25 0.02 0.49
C TRP A 205 -19.13 -0.34 -0.48
N VAL A 206 -19.47 -0.80 -1.67
CA VAL A 206 -18.53 -1.37 -2.65
C VAL A 206 -18.55 -0.58 -3.95
N CYS A 207 -17.37 -0.19 -4.46
CA CYS A 207 -17.16 0.26 -5.82
C CYS A 207 -17.08 -0.94 -6.76
N GLU A 208 -18.00 -1.08 -7.71
CA GLU A 208 -17.96 -2.08 -8.77
C GLU A 208 -17.47 -1.44 -10.07
N THR A 209 -16.46 -2.04 -10.72
CA THR A 209 -15.79 -1.49 -11.93
C THR A 209 -15.82 -2.48 -13.09
N SER A 210 -16.99 -2.75 -13.64
CA SER A 210 -17.16 -3.61 -14.82
C SER A 210 -16.64 -2.97 -16.11
N ASP A 211 -16.60 -1.64 -16.18
CA ASP A 211 -16.13 -0.90 -17.36
C ASP A 211 -14.62 -0.98 -17.55
N TYR A 212 -13.83 -1.19 -16.47
CA TYR A 212 -12.39 -1.33 -16.58
C TYR A 212 -12.03 -2.58 -17.42
N PRO A 213 -11.06 -2.51 -18.36
CA PRO A 213 -10.10 -1.43 -18.61
C PRO A 213 -10.45 -0.54 -19.82
N HIS A 214 -11.68 -0.57 -20.28
CA HIS A 214 -12.09 0.29 -21.40
C HIS A 214 -11.96 1.76 -20.97
N GLY A 215 -11.54 2.64 -21.86
CA GLY A 215 -11.27 4.03 -21.51
C GLY A 215 -12.43 4.76 -20.86
N VAL A 216 -12.12 5.82 -20.12
CA VAL A 216 -13.12 6.68 -19.50
C VAL A 216 -14.05 7.26 -20.59
N LYS A 217 -15.35 7.17 -20.37
CA LYS A 217 -16.35 7.70 -21.30
C LYS A 217 -16.43 9.22 -21.17
N GLU A 218 -16.64 9.91 -22.28
CA GLU A 218 -16.80 11.37 -22.30
C GLU A 218 -18.02 11.81 -21.48
N ASP A 219 -19.14 11.11 -21.63
CA ASP A 219 -20.31 11.27 -20.75
C ASP A 219 -20.14 10.38 -19.51
N GLN A 220 -19.78 10.99 -18.40
CA GLN A 220 -19.56 10.34 -17.12
C GLN A 220 -20.81 9.66 -16.53
N GLN A 221 -22.00 9.87 -17.12
CA GLN A 221 -23.25 9.24 -16.70
C GLN A 221 -23.65 8.04 -17.57
N GLN A 222 -22.84 7.65 -18.52
CA GLN A 222 -23.09 6.52 -19.40
C GLN A 222 -22.30 5.26 -19.05
N GLY A 223 -21.64 5.21 -17.89
CA GLY A 223 -20.95 4.04 -17.40
C GLY A 223 -21.91 2.93 -16.94
N ASN A 224 -21.37 1.72 -16.80
CA ASN A 224 -22.12 0.57 -16.28
C ASN A 224 -21.78 0.28 -14.81
N ASP A 225 -20.86 1.05 -14.24
CA ASP A 225 -20.34 0.87 -12.91
C ASP A 225 -21.26 1.51 -11.86
N ARG A 226 -21.11 1.08 -10.60
CA ARG A 226 -22.02 1.47 -9.53
C ARG A 226 -21.36 1.43 -8.15
N ILE A 227 -22.05 2.06 -7.20
CA ILE A 227 -21.81 1.88 -5.77
C ILE A 227 -22.95 1.03 -5.23
N LYS A 228 -22.59 -0.03 -4.52
CA LYS A 228 -23.54 -0.96 -3.92
C LYS A 228 -23.39 -1.01 -2.42
N ILE A 229 -24.51 -1.01 -1.69
CA ILE A 229 -24.57 -1.26 -0.25
C ILE A 229 -24.84 -2.74 -0.03
N CYS A 230 -24.05 -3.39 0.79
CA CYS A 230 -24.15 -4.80 1.13
C CYS A 230 -24.42 -4.92 2.63
N GLU A 231 -25.49 -5.60 3.00
CA GLU A 231 -25.94 -5.77 4.38
C GLU A 231 -26.07 -7.25 4.73
N ASP A 232 -25.58 -7.61 5.91
CA ASP A 232 -25.86 -8.87 6.58
C ASP A 232 -26.99 -8.57 7.57
N THR A 233 -28.22 -8.91 7.21
CA THR A 233 -29.41 -8.52 7.99
C THR A 233 -29.78 -9.56 9.03
N ASP A 234 -29.39 -10.84 8.86
CA ASP A 234 -29.66 -11.93 9.77
C ASP A 234 -28.49 -12.25 10.74
N GLY A 235 -27.29 -11.66 10.48
CA GLY A 235 -26.12 -11.78 11.36
C GLY A 235 -25.33 -13.07 11.18
N ASP A 236 -25.46 -13.76 10.05
CA ASP A 236 -24.71 -15.00 9.77
C ASP A 236 -23.27 -14.74 9.26
N GLY A 237 -22.93 -13.49 9.02
CA GLY A 237 -21.62 -13.06 8.52
C GLY A 237 -21.51 -12.99 7.00
N LYS A 238 -22.62 -13.12 6.28
CA LYS A 238 -22.73 -12.94 4.83
C LYS A 238 -23.73 -11.85 4.51
N ALA A 239 -23.54 -11.20 3.39
CA ALA A 239 -24.52 -10.24 2.89
C ALA A 239 -25.72 -10.99 2.28
N ASP A 240 -26.93 -10.57 2.66
CA ASP A 240 -28.20 -11.06 2.17
C ASP A 240 -29.08 -9.97 1.55
N LYS A 241 -28.69 -8.70 1.68
CA LYS A 241 -29.35 -7.56 1.07
C LYS A 241 -28.35 -6.67 0.33
N PHE A 242 -28.68 -6.36 -0.93
CA PHE A 242 -27.84 -5.57 -1.83
C PHE A 242 -28.66 -4.43 -2.43
N THR A 243 -28.23 -3.20 -2.16
CA THR A 243 -28.88 -1.99 -2.66
C THR A 243 -27.94 -1.24 -3.59
N VAL A 244 -28.39 -0.89 -4.79
CA VAL A 244 -27.64 0.01 -5.68
C VAL A 244 -27.86 1.44 -5.20
N PHE A 245 -26.84 2.03 -4.60
CA PHE A 245 -26.86 3.39 -4.10
C PHE A 245 -26.71 4.42 -5.22
N ALA A 246 -25.80 4.17 -6.15
CA ALA A 246 -25.61 5.02 -7.33
C ALA A 246 -25.19 4.15 -8.52
N ASP A 247 -25.78 4.40 -9.67
CA ASP A 247 -25.46 3.76 -10.93
C ASP A 247 -24.89 4.74 -11.96
N LYS A 248 -24.67 4.25 -13.18
CA LYS A 248 -24.15 5.02 -14.32
C LYS A 248 -22.82 5.72 -14.00
N LEU A 249 -22.04 5.12 -13.11
CA LEU A 249 -20.65 5.52 -12.85
C LEU A 249 -19.74 4.95 -13.93
N ASN A 250 -18.53 5.49 -14.03
CA ASN A 250 -17.55 5.00 -14.97
C ASN A 250 -16.18 4.91 -14.29
N ILE A 251 -15.74 3.70 -14.03
CA ILE A 251 -14.48 3.36 -13.36
C ILE A 251 -14.34 4.10 -12.01
N PRO A 252 -15.28 3.93 -11.05
CA PRO A 252 -15.09 4.42 -9.69
C PRO A 252 -13.98 3.61 -9.02
N THR A 253 -12.92 4.27 -8.61
CA THR A 253 -11.71 3.61 -8.10
C THR A 253 -11.65 3.55 -6.58
N SER A 254 -12.43 4.37 -5.89
CA SER A 254 -12.41 4.46 -4.44
C SER A 254 -13.53 5.34 -3.92
N LEU A 255 -13.89 5.20 -2.65
CA LEU A 255 -14.90 6.00 -1.98
C LEU A 255 -14.49 6.35 -0.54
N VAL A 256 -15.00 7.49 -0.02
CA VAL A 256 -14.79 7.91 1.37
C VAL A 256 -16.01 8.68 1.88
N PHE A 257 -16.43 8.40 3.11
CA PHE A 257 -17.54 9.10 3.74
C PHE A 257 -17.14 10.48 4.25
N ALA A 258 -17.92 11.49 3.92
CA ALA A 258 -17.76 12.87 4.41
C ALA A 258 -19.08 13.64 4.32
N ASN A 259 -19.30 14.60 5.21
CA ASN A 259 -20.43 15.54 5.19
C ASN A 259 -21.82 14.88 5.09
N GLY A 260 -21.98 13.70 5.68
CA GLY A 260 -23.23 12.94 5.64
C GLY A 260 -23.56 12.32 4.28
N GLY A 261 -22.56 12.19 3.40
CA GLY A 261 -22.64 11.51 2.11
C GLY A 261 -21.34 10.75 1.85
N VAL A 262 -21.06 10.46 0.58
CA VAL A 262 -19.87 9.75 0.13
C VAL A 262 -19.22 10.47 -1.05
N ILE A 263 -17.90 10.62 -1.01
CA ILE A 263 -17.11 11.12 -2.13
C ILE A 263 -16.53 9.93 -2.87
N VAL A 264 -16.74 9.88 -4.17
CA VAL A 264 -16.30 8.82 -5.07
C VAL A 264 -15.23 9.38 -6.01
N ALA A 265 -14.09 8.72 -6.08
CA ALA A 265 -13.07 9.00 -7.09
C ALA A 265 -13.51 8.35 -8.40
N GLN A 266 -13.88 9.15 -9.36
CA GLN A 266 -14.27 8.77 -10.72
C GLN A 266 -13.62 9.74 -11.69
N SER A 267 -12.38 9.47 -12.11
CA SER A 267 -11.65 10.39 -13.00
C SER A 267 -12.45 10.72 -14.26
N PRO A 268 -12.46 11.99 -14.72
CA PRO A 268 -11.65 13.12 -14.25
C PRO A 268 -12.20 13.84 -13.00
N ASN A 269 -13.24 13.31 -12.35
CA ASN A 269 -13.98 13.99 -11.29
C ASN A 269 -13.87 13.25 -9.95
N PHE A 270 -13.92 14.01 -8.86
CA PHE A 270 -14.42 13.53 -7.58
C PHE A 270 -15.86 13.97 -7.44
N VAL A 271 -16.74 13.02 -7.17
CA VAL A 271 -18.19 13.22 -7.12
C VAL A 271 -18.69 13.00 -5.71
N PHE A 272 -19.35 13.99 -5.14
CA PHE A 272 -20.07 13.85 -3.89
C PHE A 272 -21.48 13.33 -4.18
N LEU A 273 -21.85 12.26 -3.51
CA LEU A 273 -23.15 11.60 -3.60
C LEU A 273 -23.80 11.57 -2.22
N LYS A 274 -25.08 11.84 -2.14
CA LYS A 274 -25.83 11.82 -0.88
C LYS A 274 -27.26 11.37 -1.10
N ASP A 275 -27.75 10.57 -0.17
CA ASP A 275 -29.13 10.23 0.06
C ASP A 275 -29.72 11.28 1.02
N THR A 276 -30.82 11.94 0.64
CA THR A 276 -31.45 13.01 1.43
C THR A 276 -32.82 12.63 1.98
N ASP A 277 -33.45 11.56 1.47
CA ASP A 277 -34.76 11.09 1.90
C ASP A 277 -34.74 9.74 2.63
N GLY A 278 -33.58 9.07 2.67
CA GLY A 278 -33.36 7.84 3.44
C GLY A 278 -33.75 6.56 2.72
N ASP A 279 -33.84 6.57 1.38
CA ASP A 279 -34.20 5.39 0.57
C ASP A 279 -32.97 4.54 0.16
N ASP A 280 -31.79 4.89 0.65
CA ASP A 280 -30.48 4.29 0.33
C ASP A 280 -30.09 4.47 -1.16
N LYS A 281 -30.53 5.57 -1.82
CA LYS A 281 -30.13 5.98 -3.16
C LYS A 281 -29.62 7.42 -3.17
N ALA A 282 -28.78 7.73 -4.14
CA ALA A 282 -28.20 9.06 -4.25
C ALA A 282 -29.14 10.04 -4.96
N ASP A 283 -29.69 11.00 -4.22
CA ASP A 283 -30.46 12.15 -4.74
C ASP A 283 -29.54 13.29 -5.18
N VAL A 284 -28.42 13.46 -4.47
CA VAL A 284 -27.43 14.49 -4.76
C VAL A 284 -26.27 13.87 -5.50
N ARG A 285 -25.88 14.50 -6.62
CA ARG A 285 -24.69 14.15 -7.38
C ARG A 285 -23.97 15.43 -7.79
N GLN A 286 -22.87 15.73 -7.13
CA GLN A 286 -22.12 16.96 -7.30
C GLN A 286 -20.64 16.70 -7.56
N VAL A 287 -20.10 17.26 -8.65
CA VAL A 287 -18.66 17.30 -8.87
C VAL A 287 -18.02 18.31 -7.91
N ILE A 288 -17.06 17.87 -7.09
CA ILE A 288 -16.37 18.73 -6.12
C ILE A 288 -14.93 19.06 -6.54
N ILE A 289 -14.27 18.17 -7.27
CA ILE A 289 -12.94 18.41 -7.86
C ILE A 289 -12.94 17.81 -9.26
N THR A 290 -12.38 18.55 -10.24
CA THR A 290 -12.15 18.05 -11.60
C THR A 290 -10.72 18.32 -12.04
N GLY A 291 -10.19 17.48 -12.94
CA GLY A 291 -8.81 17.60 -13.46
C GLY A 291 -7.93 16.37 -13.22
N TRP A 292 -8.49 15.30 -12.66
CA TRP A 292 -7.80 14.02 -12.54
C TRP A 292 -7.56 13.43 -13.93
N GLY A 293 -6.33 12.96 -14.17
CA GLY A 293 -5.98 12.41 -15.48
C GLY A 293 -6.73 11.11 -15.80
N ILE A 294 -7.01 10.89 -17.09
CA ILE A 294 -7.74 9.74 -17.62
C ILE A 294 -6.95 8.93 -18.64
N ARG A 295 -5.71 9.34 -18.89
CA ARG A 295 -4.86 8.76 -19.96
C ARG A 295 -4.60 7.28 -19.75
N ASP A 296 -4.46 6.85 -18.52
CA ASP A 296 -4.15 5.49 -18.12
C ASP A 296 -5.20 5.04 -17.08
N THR A 297 -6.05 4.09 -17.45
CA THR A 297 -7.20 3.68 -16.64
C THR A 297 -6.84 2.99 -15.33
N HIS A 298 -5.65 2.37 -15.23
CA HIS A 298 -5.18 1.77 -13.98
C HIS A 298 -4.22 2.67 -13.20
N ALA A 299 -4.10 3.93 -13.57
CA ALA A 299 -3.23 4.92 -12.95
C ALA A 299 -3.97 6.18 -12.48
N GLN A 300 -5.27 6.04 -12.24
CA GLN A 300 -6.14 7.12 -11.83
C GLN A 300 -6.00 7.43 -10.33
N ALA A 301 -6.69 8.48 -9.87
CA ALA A 301 -6.83 8.77 -8.45
C ALA A 301 -7.60 7.65 -7.74
N SER A 302 -7.12 7.23 -6.56
CA SER A 302 -7.63 6.07 -5.83
C SER A 302 -7.35 6.16 -4.33
N SER A 303 -7.73 5.11 -3.60
CA SER A 303 -7.38 4.90 -2.18
C SER A 303 -7.81 6.04 -1.26
N LEU A 304 -9.03 6.56 -1.47
CA LEU A 304 -9.58 7.62 -0.63
C LEU A 304 -9.75 7.14 0.81
N SER A 305 -9.32 7.96 1.76
CA SER A 305 -9.44 7.69 3.19
C SER A 305 -9.57 8.98 4.00
N TYR A 306 -10.17 8.90 5.18
CA TYR A 306 -10.21 10.00 6.14
C TYR A 306 -8.88 10.04 6.92
N GLY A 307 -8.22 11.20 6.92
CA GLY A 307 -6.92 11.38 7.57
C GLY A 307 -7.03 11.82 9.03
N TYR A 308 -5.95 11.64 9.79
CA TYR A 308 -5.86 12.09 11.18
C TYR A 308 -6.05 13.59 11.35
N ASP A 309 -5.59 14.37 10.38
CA ASP A 309 -5.70 15.84 10.35
C ASP A 309 -7.06 16.35 9.84
N ASN A 310 -8.06 15.49 9.80
CA ASN A 310 -9.42 15.77 9.30
C ASN A 310 -9.50 16.12 7.80
N TRP A 311 -8.42 15.96 7.05
CA TRP A 311 -8.41 16.02 5.59
C TRP A 311 -8.66 14.64 4.99
N LEU A 312 -9.21 14.61 3.80
CA LEU A 312 -9.30 13.40 3.00
C LEU A 312 -7.99 13.19 2.24
N ARG A 313 -7.60 11.95 2.06
CA ARG A 313 -6.32 11.56 1.43
C ARG A 313 -6.54 10.51 0.37
N GLY A 314 -5.57 10.40 -0.53
CA GLY A 314 -5.56 9.39 -1.57
C GLY A 314 -4.23 9.30 -2.28
N ALA A 315 -4.20 8.45 -3.28
CA ALA A 315 -3.06 8.23 -4.17
C ALA A 315 -3.47 8.44 -5.63
N VAL A 316 -2.52 8.80 -6.49
CA VAL A 316 -2.71 8.89 -7.93
C VAL A 316 -1.49 8.32 -8.65
N GLY A 317 -1.74 7.54 -9.70
CA GLY A 317 -0.69 6.98 -10.54
C GLY A 317 -0.23 7.92 -11.66
N TYR A 318 0.23 7.37 -12.77
CA TYR A 318 0.77 8.11 -13.93
C TYR A 318 -0.18 9.16 -14.52
N SER A 319 -1.49 8.97 -14.34
CA SER A 319 -2.49 9.90 -14.87
C SER A 319 -2.40 11.28 -14.25
N GLY A 320 -2.00 11.37 -12.96
CA GLY A 320 -1.75 12.64 -12.29
C GLY A 320 -2.99 13.53 -12.15
N PHE A 321 -2.73 14.82 -11.92
CA PHE A 321 -3.73 15.88 -11.82
C PHE A 321 -3.28 17.13 -12.57
N THR A 322 -4.20 17.74 -13.33
CA THR A 322 -4.02 19.07 -13.92
C THR A 322 -5.37 19.78 -13.91
N GLY A 323 -5.51 20.79 -13.08
CA GLY A 323 -6.79 21.50 -12.89
C GLY A 323 -6.63 22.75 -12.02
N GLU A 324 -7.76 23.34 -11.67
CA GLU A 324 -7.84 24.48 -10.77
C GLU A 324 -8.68 24.11 -9.55
N VAL A 325 -8.13 24.35 -8.36
CA VAL A 325 -8.81 24.10 -7.08
C VAL A 325 -8.59 25.29 -6.15
N GLY A 326 -9.67 25.83 -5.61
CA GLY A 326 -9.61 27.02 -4.75
C GLY A 326 -9.01 28.24 -5.43
N GLY A 327 -9.17 28.40 -6.75
CA GLY A 327 -8.60 29.50 -7.52
C GLY A 327 -7.11 29.33 -7.85
N GLU A 328 -6.49 28.20 -7.48
CA GLU A 328 -5.09 27.91 -7.78
C GLU A 328 -4.95 26.80 -8.82
N LYS A 329 -4.10 27.03 -9.82
CA LYS A 329 -3.72 25.99 -10.77
C LYS A 329 -2.78 25.00 -10.11
N LYS A 330 -3.16 23.72 -10.17
CA LYS A 330 -2.41 22.59 -9.64
C LYS A 330 -1.99 21.67 -10.78
N ASN A 331 -0.75 21.19 -10.74
CA ASN A 331 -0.25 20.17 -11.66
C ASN A 331 0.74 19.28 -10.92
N PHE A 332 0.46 17.99 -10.85
CA PHE A 332 1.34 17.00 -10.23
C PHE A 332 1.14 15.62 -10.87
N ALA A 333 2.17 14.79 -10.76
CA ALA A 333 2.20 13.43 -11.26
C ALA A 333 1.82 12.42 -10.14
N MET A 334 2.37 11.21 -10.20
CA MET A 334 2.11 10.11 -9.30
C MET A 334 2.57 10.37 -7.87
N GLY A 335 1.75 9.97 -6.92
CA GLY A 335 2.05 10.08 -5.49
C GLY A 335 0.81 10.17 -4.61
N SER A 336 0.97 10.66 -3.39
CA SER A 336 -0.13 10.89 -2.46
C SER A 336 -0.54 12.36 -2.40
N TYR A 337 -1.81 12.59 -2.13
CA TYR A 337 -2.42 13.90 -2.01
C TYR A 337 -3.39 13.95 -0.82
N ARG A 338 -3.80 15.17 -0.44
CA ARG A 338 -4.92 15.41 0.47
C ARG A 338 -5.82 16.53 -0.05
N PHE A 339 -7.08 16.52 0.36
CA PHE A 339 -8.06 17.53 -0.03
C PHE A 339 -9.12 17.72 1.06
N THR A 340 -9.82 18.86 1.04
CA THR A 340 -10.93 19.13 1.95
C THR A 340 -12.23 18.50 1.43
N ALA A 341 -13.12 18.09 2.34
CA ALA A 341 -14.35 17.40 1.99
C ALA A 341 -15.33 18.22 1.11
N ASP A 342 -15.18 19.54 1.08
CA ASP A 342 -15.92 20.45 0.20
C ASP A 342 -15.23 20.66 -1.17
N GLY A 343 -14.05 20.07 -1.37
CA GLY A 343 -13.27 20.23 -2.60
C GLY A 343 -12.61 21.59 -2.80
N SER A 344 -12.61 22.45 -1.76
CA SER A 344 -12.06 23.81 -1.87
C SER A 344 -10.53 23.87 -1.86
N GLN A 345 -9.87 22.82 -1.34
CA GLN A 345 -8.42 22.73 -1.27
C GLN A 345 -7.93 21.36 -1.71
N LEU A 346 -6.79 21.34 -2.40
CA LEU A 346 -6.08 20.14 -2.84
C LEU A 346 -4.59 20.36 -2.70
N GLU A 347 -3.89 19.43 -2.04
CA GLU A 347 -2.44 19.49 -1.85
C GLU A 347 -1.79 18.16 -2.26
N PHE A 348 -0.73 18.24 -3.05
CA PHE A 348 0.15 17.12 -3.33
C PHE A 348 1.14 16.94 -2.18
N LEU A 349 1.25 15.72 -1.64
CA LEU A 349 2.05 15.46 -0.44
C LEU A 349 3.37 14.77 -0.76
N HIS A 350 3.33 13.62 -1.44
CA HIS A 350 4.53 12.79 -1.59
C HIS A 350 4.64 12.26 -3.02
N GLN A 351 5.80 12.49 -3.63
CA GLN A 351 6.15 11.95 -4.94
C GLN A 351 6.62 10.51 -4.77
N PHE A 352 6.02 9.56 -5.51
CA PHE A 352 6.49 8.18 -5.60
C PHE A 352 7.22 7.93 -6.93
N SER A 353 7.83 6.77 -7.05
CA SER A 353 8.74 6.51 -8.17
C SER A 353 8.08 5.82 -9.36
N ASN A 354 6.87 5.29 -9.20
CA ASN A 354 6.20 4.48 -10.23
C ASN A 354 4.68 4.64 -10.12
N ASN A 355 3.93 3.89 -10.91
CA ASN A 355 2.47 3.90 -10.92
C ASN A 355 1.94 3.61 -9.51
N THR A 356 1.32 4.60 -8.91
CA THR A 356 0.91 4.57 -7.50
C THR A 356 -0.52 4.05 -7.40
N TRP A 357 -0.70 3.04 -6.56
CA TRP A 357 -2.00 2.52 -6.17
C TRP A 357 -1.95 2.06 -4.72
N GLY A 358 -2.50 2.84 -3.84
CA GLY A 358 -2.54 2.57 -2.41
C GLY A 358 -2.03 3.70 -1.55
N TYR A 359 -2.76 3.98 -0.50
CA TYR A 359 -2.44 4.90 0.58
C TYR A 359 -2.86 4.28 1.91
N GLY A 360 -2.10 4.53 2.96
CA GLY A 360 -2.42 4.15 4.32
C GLY A 360 -1.65 4.96 5.34
N ALA A 361 -2.05 4.85 6.59
CA ALA A 361 -1.37 5.47 7.72
C ALA A 361 -1.21 4.48 8.87
N ASN A 362 -0.09 4.57 9.59
CA ASN A 362 0.08 3.81 10.82
C ASN A 362 -0.69 4.45 11.99
N ALA A 363 -0.64 3.83 13.18
CA ALA A 363 -1.34 4.32 14.38
C ALA A 363 -0.89 5.72 14.83
N ALA A 364 0.28 6.18 14.42
CA ALA A 364 0.80 7.52 14.69
C ALA A 364 0.42 8.55 13.62
N GLY A 365 -0.35 8.16 12.59
CA GLY A 365 -0.74 9.03 11.48
C GLY A 365 0.39 9.34 10.50
N ASP A 366 1.45 8.53 10.46
CA ASP A 366 2.48 8.65 9.42
C ASP A 366 1.98 8.06 8.11
N SER A 367 2.33 8.71 7.00
CA SER A 367 1.82 8.38 5.66
C SER A 367 2.65 7.33 4.95
N PHE A 368 1.97 6.35 4.38
CA PHE A 368 2.54 5.31 3.54
C PHE A 368 1.75 5.16 2.23
N GLY A 369 2.36 4.52 1.26
CA GLY A 369 1.70 4.21 0.00
C GLY A 369 2.45 3.11 -0.74
N GLY A 370 1.90 2.66 -1.86
CA GLY A 370 2.50 1.62 -2.67
C GLY A 370 2.53 1.99 -4.15
N THR A 371 3.44 1.38 -4.87
CA THR A 371 3.52 1.50 -6.33
C THR A 371 3.76 0.14 -6.98
N ALA A 372 3.52 0.06 -8.26
CA ALA A 372 3.89 -1.09 -9.08
C ALA A 372 5.42 -1.32 -9.10
N ASN A 373 5.84 -2.46 -9.65
CA ASN A 373 7.21 -2.77 -10.05
C ASN A 373 8.25 -2.74 -8.91
N ASN A 374 8.13 -3.71 -7.98
CA ASN A 374 9.04 -3.93 -6.85
C ASN A 374 9.12 -2.80 -5.82
N ALA A 375 8.10 -1.99 -5.76
CA ALA A 375 8.02 -0.89 -4.79
C ALA A 375 6.68 -0.91 -4.02
N PRO A 376 6.37 -2.02 -3.31
CA PRO A 376 5.06 -2.22 -2.68
C PRO A 376 4.78 -1.25 -1.54
N ILE A 377 5.81 -0.67 -0.92
CA ILE A 377 5.61 0.24 0.19
C ILE A 377 6.63 1.39 0.21
N PHE A 378 6.11 2.60 0.39
CA PHE A 378 6.83 3.86 0.58
C PHE A 378 6.46 4.49 1.91
N PHE A 379 7.42 5.15 2.52
CA PHE A 379 7.20 6.10 3.62
C PHE A 379 7.24 7.53 3.09
N GLY A 380 6.22 8.33 3.39
CA GLY A 380 6.12 9.76 3.10
C GLY A 380 6.60 10.59 4.29
N GLY A 381 7.90 10.89 4.35
CA GLY A 381 8.50 11.55 5.51
C GLY A 381 8.42 13.08 5.48
N ILE A 382 8.58 13.69 4.31
CA ILE A 382 8.59 15.15 4.15
C ILE A 382 7.58 15.54 3.06
N PRO A 383 6.46 16.21 3.40
CA PRO A 383 5.46 16.57 2.40
C PRO A 383 6.02 17.59 1.40
N ALA A 384 5.63 17.46 0.14
CA ALA A 384 6.06 18.35 -0.94
C ALA A 384 5.72 19.82 -0.66
N THR A 385 4.66 20.08 0.10
CA THR A 385 4.23 21.41 0.54
C THR A 385 5.25 22.12 1.44
N ALA A 386 6.12 21.38 2.13
CA ALA A 386 7.17 21.95 2.96
C ALA A 386 8.29 22.59 2.13
N TRP A 387 8.50 22.20 0.88
CA TRP A 387 9.58 22.71 0.04
C TRP A 387 9.26 24.11 -0.51
N ALA A 388 10.27 24.93 -0.68
CA ALA A 388 10.11 26.22 -1.35
C ALA A 388 9.65 26.02 -2.80
N LYS A 389 8.84 26.95 -3.32
CA LYS A 389 8.34 26.90 -4.70
C LYS A 389 9.51 26.76 -5.70
N GLY A 390 9.43 25.77 -6.58
CA GLY A 390 10.46 25.48 -7.59
C GLY A 390 11.66 24.66 -7.07
N SER A 391 11.72 24.34 -5.78
CA SER A 391 12.71 23.39 -5.24
C SER A 391 12.09 22.03 -5.02
N ARG A 392 12.90 20.97 -5.11
CA ARG A 392 12.49 19.59 -4.86
C ARG A 392 13.52 18.91 -3.96
N GLY A 393 13.06 17.95 -3.20
CA GLY A 393 13.87 17.07 -2.39
C GLY A 393 13.15 15.76 -2.13
N MET A 394 13.68 14.91 -1.29
CA MET A 394 13.08 13.63 -0.95
C MET A 394 11.79 13.85 -0.16
N SER A 395 10.65 13.55 -0.77
CA SER A 395 9.33 13.59 -0.10
C SER A 395 8.85 12.21 0.34
N ALA A 396 9.23 11.17 -0.39
CA ALA A 396 8.96 9.78 -0.06
C ALA A 396 10.14 8.90 -0.44
N LYS A 397 10.23 7.73 0.21
CA LYS A 397 11.25 6.72 -0.07
C LYS A 397 10.63 5.33 -0.02
N LYS A 398 11.02 4.47 -0.97
CA LYS A 398 10.78 3.03 -0.92
C LYS A 398 11.48 2.45 0.32
N ILE A 399 10.76 1.66 1.11
CA ILE A 399 11.25 1.14 2.39
C ILE A 399 11.31 -0.38 2.48
N ASN A 400 10.75 -1.13 1.53
CA ASN A 400 10.87 -2.59 1.53
C ASN A 400 12.28 -3.04 1.16
N VAL A 401 12.78 -4.03 1.89
CA VAL A 401 14.14 -4.61 1.70
C VAL A 401 14.15 -5.81 0.76
N VAL A 402 12.98 -6.46 0.56
CA VAL A 402 12.81 -7.62 -0.31
C VAL A 402 11.81 -7.30 -1.41
N ASP A 403 12.14 -7.65 -2.64
CA ASP A 403 11.32 -7.39 -3.83
C ASP A 403 10.55 -8.65 -4.31
N LYS A 404 10.62 -9.77 -3.58
CA LYS A 404 9.89 -10.99 -3.88
C LYS A 404 8.48 -10.96 -3.33
N ALA A 405 7.53 -11.48 -4.12
CA ALA A 405 6.17 -11.76 -3.69
C ALA A 405 5.97 -13.28 -3.60
N HIS A 406 5.45 -13.78 -2.47
CA HIS A 406 5.44 -15.22 -2.17
C HIS A 406 4.12 -15.86 -2.59
N THR A 407 4.03 -16.22 -3.87
CA THR A 407 2.88 -16.93 -4.43
C THR A 407 2.89 -18.42 -4.11
N ILE A 408 1.72 -19.06 -4.17
CA ILE A 408 1.56 -20.53 -4.10
C ILE A 408 1.08 -21.12 -5.43
N THR A 409 1.21 -20.36 -6.53
CA THR A 409 0.98 -20.86 -7.89
C THR A 409 2.13 -20.46 -8.80
N PRO A 410 2.62 -21.37 -9.65
CA PRO A 410 3.60 -21.03 -10.68
C PRO A 410 2.98 -20.36 -11.91
N ASN A 411 1.65 -20.39 -12.02
CA ASN A 411 0.93 -19.89 -13.20
C ASN A 411 0.29 -18.54 -12.91
N PHE A 412 0.98 -17.49 -13.22
CA PHE A 412 0.50 -16.12 -13.16
C PHE A 412 0.95 -15.36 -14.40
N ARG A 413 0.26 -14.28 -14.75
CA ARG A 413 0.64 -13.44 -15.87
C ARG A 413 1.25 -12.13 -15.37
N GLN A 414 2.55 -12.00 -15.53
CA GLN A 414 3.29 -10.76 -15.31
C GLN A 414 3.91 -10.26 -16.62
N VAL A 415 4.04 -8.95 -16.74
CA VAL A 415 4.56 -8.29 -17.96
C VAL A 415 5.87 -7.57 -17.67
N ASP A 416 5.93 -6.80 -16.60
CA ASP A 416 7.03 -5.89 -16.31
C ASP A 416 8.04 -6.48 -15.33
N VAL A 417 7.56 -7.18 -14.33
CA VAL A 417 8.38 -7.78 -13.26
C VAL A 417 7.96 -9.23 -13.08
N MET A 418 8.94 -10.14 -13.07
CA MET A 418 8.70 -11.57 -12.88
C MET A 418 9.06 -12.00 -11.48
N GLY A 419 8.11 -12.64 -10.78
CA GLY A 419 8.28 -13.15 -9.42
C GLY A 419 8.37 -12.09 -8.31
N GLY A 420 8.14 -10.82 -8.65
CA GLY A 420 8.12 -9.70 -7.72
C GLY A 420 6.79 -8.96 -7.75
N TRP A 421 6.75 -7.81 -7.12
CA TRP A 421 5.57 -6.94 -7.04
C TRP A 421 5.35 -6.23 -8.38
N THR A 422 4.33 -6.59 -9.12
CA THR A 422 3.99 -6.00 -10.42
C THR A 422 2.85 -4.99 -10.33
N ALA A 423 1.80 -5.33 -9.59
CA ALA A 423 0.57 -4.54 -9.47
C ALA A 423 0.21 -4.27 -8.01
N ALA A 424 1.23 -3.97 -7.20
CA ALA A 424 1.04 -3.75 -5.77
C ALA A 424 0.00 -2.66 -5.48
N ALA A 425 -0.98 -3.00 -4.64
CA ALA A 425 -2.09 -2.15 -4.25
C ALA A 425 -2.29 -2.21 -2.73
N GLY A 426 -2.14 -1.08 -2.07
CA GLY A 426 -2.39 -1.03 -0.63
C GLY A 426 -1.36 -0.22 0.13
N ALA A 427 -1.17 -0.54 1.34
CA ALA A 427 -0.39 -0.14 2.49
C ALA A 427 -1.28 0.18 3.71
N THR A 428 -2.44 -0.49 3.83
CA THR A 428 -3.29 -0.40 5.01
C THR A 428 -2.69 -1.20 6.16
N PHE A 429 -2.82 -0.71 7.38
CA PHE A 429 -2.19 -1.30 8.55
C PHE A 429 -3.17 -2.13 9.39
N ILE A 430 -2.67 -3.20 9.99
CA ILE A 430 -3.46 -4.07 10.84
C ILE A 430 -3.41 -3.55 12.28
N TYR A 431 -4.55 -3.07 12.77
CA TYR A 431 -4.78 -2.72 14.17
C TYR A 431 -6.14 -3.24 14.58
N SER A 432 -6.16 -4.33 15.35
CA SER A 432 -7.38 -4.93 15.85
C SER A 432 -7.13 -5.85 17.05
N PRO A 433 -7.84 -5.70 18.16
CA PRO A 433 -7.75 -6.63 19.28
C PRO A 433 -8.34 -8.01 18.95
N HIS A 434 -9.04 -8.14 17.81
CA HIS A 434 -9.63 -9.38 17.34
C HIS A 434 -8.73 -10.15 16.38
N LEU A 435 -7.46 -9.77 16.27
CA LEU A 435 -6.44 -10.43 15.47
C LEU A 435 -5.19 -10.73 16.31
N PRO A 436 -4.39 -11.75 15.94
CA PRO A 436 -3.19 -12.12 16.68
C PRO A 436 -2.20 -10.96 16.83
N GLU A 437 -1.49 -10.91 17.96
CA GLU A 437 -0.48 -9.86 18.25
C GLU A 437 0.59 -9.79 17.16
N ARG A 438 1.03 -10.92 16.63
CA ARG A 438 2.03 -10.98 15.55
C ARG A 438 1.65 -10.26 14.26
N LEU A 439 0.37 -9.91 14.07
CA LEU A 439 -0.12 -9.17 12.91
C LEU A 439 -0.23 -7.66 13.16
N GLN A 440 -0.23 -7.24 14.44
CA GLN A 440 -0.40 -5.82 14.78
C GLN A 440 0.72 -4.96 14.18
N GLY A 441 0.34 -3.82 13.62
CA GLY A 441 1.28 -2.86 13.02
C GLY A 441 1.89 -3.27 11.68
N LYS A 442 1.57 -4.46 11.15
CA LYS A 442 1.99 -4.84 9.80
C LYS A 442 1.13 -4.18 8.74
N ALA A 443 1.74 -3.80 7.62
CA ALA A 443 1.02 -3.28 6.47
C ALA A 443 0.63 -4.42 5.52
N MET A 444 -0.59 -4.36 5.01
CA MET A 444 -1.11 -5.26 3.98
C MET A 444 -0.88 -4.63 2.59
N VAL A 445 -0.38 -5.43 1.66
CA VAL A 445 -0.23 -5.04 0.26
C VAL A 445 -0.83 -6.13 -0.62
N CYS A 446 -1.86 -5.80 -1.37
CA CYS A 446 -2.46 -6.69 -2.35
C CYS A 446 -1.56 -6.80 -3.59
N GLU A 447 -1.44 -8.00 -4.15
CA GLU A 447 -0.77 -8.25 -5.42
C GLU A 447 -1.65 -9.18 -6.29
N PRO A 448 -2.57 -8.58 -7.05
CA PRO A 448 -3.56 -9.34 -7.79
C PRO A 448 -2.96 -10.22 -8.90
N THR A 449 -1.81 -9.85 -9.46
CA THR A 449 -1.14 -10.64 -10.50
C THR A 449 -0.54 -11.92 -9.94
N MET A 450 0.01 -11.86 -8.72
CA MET A 450 0.62 -12.99 -8.02
C MET A 450 -0.36 -13.74 -7.11
N LYS A 451 -1.64 -13.31 -7.06
CA LYS A 451 -2.72 -13.99 -6.36
C LYS A 451 -2.55 -14.00 -4.84
N LEU A 452 -2.11 -12.88 -4.25
CA LEU A 452 -1.77 -12.82 -2.83
C LEU A 452 -2.04 -11.46 -2.18
N ILE A 453 -2.08 -11.47 -0.86
CA ILE A 453 -1.91 -10.29 0.00
C ILE A 453 -0.66 -10.54 0.83
N GLY A 454 0.38 -9.74 0.60
CA GLY A 454 1.62 -9.81 1.38
C GLY A 454 1.57 -8.92 2.60
N LEU A 455 2.33 -9.31 3.61
CA LEU A 455 2.56 -8.52 4.82
C LEU A 455 3.91 -7.81 4.73
N MET A 456 3.94 -6.57 5.16
CA MET A 456 5.15 -5.78 5.36
C MET A 456 5.30 -5.50 6.85
N ASP A 457 6.37 -6.02 7.45
CA ASP A 457 6.72 -5.73 8.85
C ASP A 457 7.45 -4.39 8.91
N VAL A 458 6.69 -3.32 9.18
CA VAL A 458 7.17 -1.95 9.14
C VAL A 458 7.77 -1.56 10.49
N GLN A 459 9.08 -1.37 10.52
CA GLN A 459 9.84 -1.07 11.73
C GLN A 459 10.44 0.34 11.66
N PRO A 460 10.50 1.09 12.78
CA PRO A 460 11.21 2.36 12.84
C PRO A 460 12.70 2.21 12.48
N ALA A 461 13.22 3.13 11.69
CA ALA A 461 14.63 3.20 11.31
C ALA A 461 15.07 4.66 11.29
N GLY A 462 15.69 5.12 12.38
CA GLY A 462 15.97 6.54 12.58
C GLY A 462 14.70 7.38 12.58
N ALA A 463 14.67 8.44 11.80
CA ALA A 463 13.48 9.29 11.63
C ALA A 463 12.46 8.76 10.59
N GLY A 464 12.80 7.68 9.89
CA GLY A 464 11.96 6.99 8.93
C GLY A 464 11.65 5.55 9.33
N TYR A 465 11.44 4.71 8.31
CA TYR A 465 11.04 3.31 8.47
C TYR A 465 11.78 2.40 7.50
N VAL A 466 11.82 1.12 7.85
CA VAL A 466 12.19 0.00 6.99
C VAL A 466 11.07 -1.03 7.03
N ALA A 467 10.77 -1.65 5.90
CA ALA A 467 9.77 -2.71 5.83
C ALA A 467 10.45 -4.04 5.51
N LYS A 468 10.35 -4.97 6.44
CA LYS A 468 10.82 -6.33 6.29
C LYS A 468 9.73 -7.20 5.69
N ASP A 469 10.14 -8.32 5.11
CA ASP A 469 9.22 -9.28 4.52
C ASP A 469 8.46 -10.04 5.61
N GLY A 470 7.14 -9.86 5.65
CA GLY A 470 6.24 -10.58 6.56
C GLY A 470 5.56 -11.79 5.92
N TYR A 471 5.92 -12.12 4.68
CA TYR A 471 5.31 -13.17 3.85
C TYR A 471 3.83 -12.92 3.50
N SER A 472 3.14 -13.95 3.03
CA SER A 472 1.76 -13.81 2.53
C SER A 472 0.75 -14.06 3.64
N LEU A 473 -0.15 -13.09 3.86
CA LEU A 473 -1.36 -13.25 4.67
C LEU A 473 -2.41 -14.10 3.93
N VAL A 474 -2.53 -13.87 2.63
CA VAL A 474 -3.37 -14.64 1.71
C VAL A 474 -2.50 -15.04 0.54
N ALA A 475 -2.59 -16.27 0.10
CA ALA A 475 -2.02 -16.71 -1.17
C ALA A 475 -2.93 -17.77 -1.79
N SER A 476 -3.13 -17.71 -3.11
CA SER A 476 -4.04 -18.63 -3.79
C SER A 476 -3.38 -19.35 -4.96
N SER A 477 -3.71 -20.63 -5.12
CA SER A 477 -3.41 -21.38 -6.33
C SER A 477 -4.54 -21.30 -7.37
N ASP A 478 -5.59 -20.55 -7.12
CA ASP A 478 -6.58 -20.14 -8.10
C ASP A 478 -5.99 -19.00 -8.98
N GLU A 479 -5.79 -19.27 -10.27
CA GLU A 479 -5.21 -18.32 -11.21
C GLU A 479 -6.11 -17.09 -11.47
N TRP A 480 -7.36 -17.12 -11.01
CA TRP A 480 -8.33 -16.02 -11.16
C TRP A 480 -8.45 -15.16 -9.91
N MET A 481 -8.08 -15.65 -8.74
CA MET A 481 -8.09 -14.84 -7.52
C MET A 481 -7.20 -13.60 -7.71
N SER A 482 -7.72 -12.43 -7.34
CA SER A 482 -7.05 -11.16 -7.59
C SER A 482 -7.37 -10.14 -6.50
N PRO A 483 -6.72 -10.25 -5.33
CA PRO A 483 -6.93 -9.29 -4.26
C PRO A 483 -6.46 -7.89 -4.70
N VAL A 484 -7.33 -6.89 -4.60
CA VAL A 484 -7.06 -5.51 -5.07
C VAL A 484 -7.18 -4.47 -3.97
N PHE A 485 -7.86 -4.78 -2.87
CA PHE A 485 -8.03 -3.90 -1.74
C PHE A 485 -8.20 -4.72 -0.46
N ALA A 486 -7.57 -4.30 0.64
CA ALA A 486 -7.71 -4.95 1.95
C ALA A 486 -7.68 -3.92 3.07
N GLU A 487 -8.52 -4.10 4.10
CA GLU A 487 -8.58 -3.22 5.26
C GLU A 487 -9.16 -3.96 6.48
N VAL A 488 -8.87 -3.45 7.69
CA VAL A 488 -9.49 -3.94 8.94
C VAL A 488 -10.86 -3.29 9.11
N GLY A 489 -11.90 -4.10 9.12
CA GLY A 489 -13.28 -3.65 9.21
C GLY A 489 -13.73 -3.26 10.62
N PRO A 490 -14.98 -2.77 10.74
CA PRO A 490 -15.58 -2.40 12.03
C PRO A 490 -15.69 -3.56 13.02
N ASP A 491 -15.80 -4.79 12.52
CA ASP A 491 -15.83 -6.04 13.28
C ASP A 491 -14.44 -6.49 13.74
N GLY A 492 -13.39 -5.79 13.35
CA GLY A 492 -12.00 -6.12 13.66
C GLY A 492 -11.40 -7.25 12.84
N ALA A 493 -12.14 -7.85 11.91
CA ALA A 493 -11.61 -8.79 10.93
C ALA A 493 -10.87 -8.04 9.81
N ILE A 494 -10.02 -8.75 9.07
CA ILE A 494 -9.46 -8.24 7.83
C ILE A 494 -10.44 -8.56 6.70
N TRP A 495 -10.78 -7.56 5.93
CA TRP A 495 -11.64 -7.69 4.75
C TRP A 495 -10.82 -7.46 3.49
N PHE A 496 -11.13 -8.17 2.41
CA PHE A 496 -10.51 -7.88 1.12
C PHE A 496 -11.45 -8.12 -0.06
N ALA A 497 -11.24 -7.32 -1.09
CA ALA A 497 -11.92 -7.44 -2.38
C ALA A 497 -11.08 -8.31 -3.31
N ASP A 498 -11.68 -9.37 -3.82
CA ASP A 498 -11.14 -10.24 -4.85
C ASP A 498 -11.80 -9.89 -6.19
N TRP A 499 -11.02 -9.32 -7.08
CA TRP A 499 -11.49 -8.86 -8.37
C TRP A 499 -11.73 -10.01 -9.38
N GLN A 500 -11.36 -11.22 -9.05
CA GLN A 500 -11.59 -12.44 -9.83
C GLN A 500 -11.27 -12.26 -11.32
N ASN A 501 -10.00 -12.09 -11.66
CA ASN A 501 -9.55 -11.91 -13.03
C ASN A 501 -8.16 -12.50 -13.26
N PHE A 502 -8.00 -13.24 -14.35
CA PHE A 502 -6.68 -13.75 -14.74
C PHE A 502 -5.78 -12.62 -15.27
N ILE A 503 -6.35 -11.69 -16.05
CA ILE A 503 -5.64 -10.55 -16.64
C ILE A 503 -5.94 -9.28 -15.85
N ILE A 504 -4.96 -8.77 -15.11
CA ILE A 504 -5.08 -7.57 -14.29
C ILE A 504 -4.77 -6.30 -15.10
N GLN A 505 -3.66 -6.31 -15.81
CA GLN A 505 -3.14 -5.14 -16.52
C GLN A 505 -3.97 -4.85 -17.77
N HIS A 506 -4.19 -3.56 -18.05
CA HIS A 506 -4.88 -3.13 -19.27
C HIS A 506 -3.98 -3.21 -20.51
N ASN A 507 -2.66 -3.18 -20.33
CA ASN A 507 -1.70 -3.18 -21.42
C ASN A 507 -1.97 -4.32 -22.40
N PRO A 508 -1.85 -4.05 -23.69
CA PRO A 508 -1.74 -5.13 -24.67
C PRO A 508 -0.50 -5.97 -24.36
N THR A 509 -0.47 -7.14 -24.93
CA THR A 509 0.75 -7.93 -25.00
C THR A 509 1.92 -7.10 -25.54
N PRO A 510 3.19 -7.42 -25.22
CA PRO A 510 4.31 -6.78 -25.89
C PRO A 510 4.14 -6.89 -27.40
N SER A 511 4.63 -5.89 -28.06
CA SER A 511 4.76 -5.91 -29.50
C SER A 511 5.52 -7.16 -29.97
N VAL A 512 5.31 -7.57 -31.21
CA VAL A 512 6.03 -8.70 -31.84
C VAL A 512 7.55 -8.62 -31.62
N ASN A 513 8.12 -7.41 -31.64
CA ASN A 513 9.54 -7.14 -31.37
C ASN A 513 10.02 -7.46 -29.95
N ARG A 514 9.11 -7.67 -29.03
CA ARG A 514 9.40 -8.03 -27.64
C ARG A 514 8.89 -9.44 -27.27
N GLY A 515 8.72 -10.29 -28.28
CA GLY A 515 8.26 -11.67 -28.08
C GLY A 515 6.75 -11.83 -27.90
N GLY A 516 6.00 -10.79 -28.14
CA GLY A 516 4.54 -10.82 -28.17
C GLY A 516 3.98 -11.13 -29.57
N TYR A 517 2.70 -10.98 -29.73
CA TYR A 517 1.97 -11.10 -30.98
C TYR A 517 1.11 -9.87 -31.21
N ASP A 518 0.54 -9.75 -32.41
CA ASP A 518 -0.34 -8.63 -32.76
C ASP A 518 -1.71 -8.84 -32.08
N ALA A 519 -1.84 -8.30 -30.88
CA ALA A 519 -3.03 -8.48 -30.07
C ALA A 519 -4.16 -7.56 -30.53
N LYS A 520 -5.36 -8.09 -30.57
CA LYS A 520 -6.57 -7.29 -30.76
C LYS A 520 -6.72 -6.35 -29.55
N THR A 521 -6.76 -5.06 -29.82
CA THR A 521 -7.03 -4.03 -28.80
C THR A 521 -8.45 -3.51 -28.96
N GLY A 522 -9.15 -3.43 -27.82
CA GLY A 522 -10.47 -2.85 -27.72
C GLY A 522 -10.43 -1.34 -27.43
N VAL A 523 -11.56 -0.83 -26.95
CA VAL A 523 -11.73 0.57 -26.56
C VAL A 523 -10.75 0.92 -25.43
N GLY A 524 -10.16 2.12 -25.49
CA GLY A 524 -9.17 2.57 -24.48
C GLY A 524 -7.80 1.87 -24.57
N GLY A 525 -7.50 1.16 -25.68
CA GLY A 525 -6.24 0.45 -25.86
C GLY A 525 -6.13 -0.84 -25.03
N ALA A 526 -7.24 -1.29 -24.42
CA ALA A 526 -7.27 -2.49 -23.63
C ALA A 526 -7.10 -3.75 -24.48
N HIS A 527 -6.34 -4.71 -23.97
CA HIS A 527 -6.19 -6.01 -24.61
C HIS A 527 -7.47 -6.84 -24.42
N GLU A 528 -8.14 -7.18 -25.51
CA GLU A 528 -9.34 -8.03 -25.50
C GLU A 528 -8.97 -9.50 -25.48
N ASN A 529 -9.52 -10.22 -24.52
CA ASN A 529 -9.26 -11.64 -24.31
C ASN A 529 -10.36 -12.29 -23.45
N ASP A 530 -10.71 -13.54 -23.73
CA ASP A 530 -11.70 -14.30 -22.96
C ASP A 530 -11.31 -14.57 -21.50
N LEU A 531 -10.01 -14.41 -21.17
CA LEU A 531 -9.51 -14.48 -19.80
C LEU A 531 -9.69 -13.15 -19.02
N ARG A 532 -10.28 -12.14 -19.64
CA ARG A 532 -10.67 -10.92 -18.98
C ARG A 532 -12.16 -10.96 -18.62
N ASP A 533 -12.45 -11.05 -17.36
CA ASP A 533 -13.81 -11.18 -16.83
C ASP A 533 -14.38 -9.83 -16.38
N HIS A 534 -15.68 -9.64 -16.58
CA HIS A 534 -16.40 -8.42 -16.20
C HIS A 534 -17.58 -8.68 -15.25
N ALA A 535 -17.81 -9.94 -14.87
CA ALA A 535 -19.01 -10.34 -14.13
C ALA A 535 -18.76 -10.97 -12.77
N ARG A 536 -17.54 -11.48 -12.51
CA ARG A 536 -17.21 -12.09 -11.22
C ARG A 536 -16.63 -11.09 -10.25
N GLY A 537 -16.71 -11.41 -8.98
CA GLY A 537 -16.09 -10.65 -7.90
C GLY A 537 -16.54 -11.16 -6.55
N ARG A 538 -15.67 -11.04 -5.55
CA ARG A 538 -15.95 -11.58 -4.21
C ARG A 538 -15.42 -10.66 -3.14
N ILE A 539 -16.09 -10.67 -2.00
CA ILE A 539 -15.63 -10.01 -0.77
C ILE A 539 -15.44 -11.09 0.28
N TYR A 540 -14.25 -11.13 0.83
CA TYR A 540 -13.88 -12.08 1.86
C TYR A 540 -13.54 -11.39 3.18
N ARG A 541 -13.67 -12.14 4.28
CA ARG A 541 -13.22 -11.80 5.62
C ARG A 541 -12.18 -12.82 6.09
N ILE A 542 -11.18 -12.34 6.81
CA ILE A 542 -10.23 -13.20 7.55
C ILE A 542 -10.48 -12.96 9.03
N VAL A 543 -10.94 -14.02 9.71
CA VAL A 543 -11.31 -13.97 11.12
C VAL A 543 -10.37 -14.83 11.95
N TRP A 544 -10.11 -14.45 13.19
CA TRP A 544 -9.27 -15.21 14.11
C TRP A 544 -10.11 -16.21 14.90
N ASP A 545 -9.66 -17.45 14.96
CA ASP A 545 -10.37 -18.54 15.67
C ASP A 545 -10.65 -18.25 17.14
N LYS A 546 -9.73 -17.51 17.79
CA LYS A 546 -9.84 -17.19 19.22
C LYS A 546 -10.75 -15.99 19.52
N SER A 547 -11.10 -15.19 18.51
CA SER A 547 -11.92 -13.98 18.73
C SER A 547 -13.40 -14.26 19.00
N GLY A 548 -13.82 -15.53 18.84
CA GLY A 548 -15.24 -15.89 18.94
C GLY A 548 -16.05 -15.32 17.77
N ASN A 549 -17.39 -15.40 17.86
CA ASN A 549 -18.25 -14.62 16.98
C ASN A 549 -18.02 -13.13 17.31
N VAL A 550 -17.34 -12.43 16.43
CA VAL A 550 -17.17 -10.99 16.58
C VAL A 550 -18.58 -10.39 16.51
N ALA A 551 -19.09 -10.03 17.65
CA ALA A 551 -20.35 -9.32 17.73
C ALA A 551 -20.27 -8.12 16.80
N LYS A 552 -21.33 -7.90 15.98
CA LYS A 552 -21.48 -6.63 15.26
C LYS A 552 -21.06 -5.53 16.21
N SER A 553 -19.97 -4.85 15.93
CA SER A 553 -19.60 -3.65 16.66
C SER A 553 -20.73 -2.67 16.38
N ALA A 554 -21.75 -2.66 17.25
CA ALA A 554 -22.79 -1.65 17.27
C ALA A 554 -22.07 -0.35 17.64
N GLN A 555 -21.54 0.32 16.64
CA GLN A 555 -20.90 1.60 16.81
C GLN A 555 -22.00 2.64 16.88
N GLY A 556 -22.48 2.92 18.10
CA GLY A 556 -23.38 4.02 18.34
C GLY A 556 -22.74 5.36 17.92
N ASP A 557 -23.56 6.39 17.81
CA ASP A 557 -23.15 7.75 17.48
C ASP A 557 -23.55 8.77 18.56
N SER A 558 -23.97 8.26 19.72
CA SER A 558 -24.13 9.12 20.92
C SER A 558 -22.77 9.72 21.32
N SER A 559 -22.80 10.84 22.02
CA SER A 559 -21.59 11.49 22.54
C SER A 559 -20.70 10.53 23.35
N ALA A 560 -21.30 9.65 24.15
CA ALA A 560 -20.58 8.63 24.92
C ALA A 560 -19.94 7.56 24.04
N ASP A 561 -20.68 7.07 23.01
CA ASP A 561 -20.15 6.09 22.08
C ASP A 561 -18.99 6.64 21.27
N LEU A 562 -19.08 7.89 20.81
CA LEU A 562 -18.03 8.54 20.05
C LEU A 562 -16.76 8.76 20.88
N LEU A 563 -16.88 9.20 22.14
CA LEU A 563 -15.73 9.32 23.05
C LEU A 563 -15.07 7.95 23.31
N ALA A 564 -15.86 6.91 23.58
CA ALA A 564 -15.36 5.54 23.70
C ALA A 564 -14.70 5.06 22.41
N GLY A 565 -15.27 5.41 21.26
CA GLY A 565 -14.76 5.07 19.92
C GLY A 565 -13.35 5.59 19.66
N LEU A 566 -12.96 6.75 20.21
CA LEU A 566 -11.59 7.28 20.08
C LEU A 566 -10.52 6.38 20.72
N SER A 567 -10.91 5.56 21.70
CA SER A 567 -10.07 4.54 22.33
C SER A 567 -10.28 3.13 21.73
N GLY A 568 -11.09 3.03 20.69
CA GLY A 568 -11.46 1.77 20.07
C GLY A 568 -10.25 0.99 19.51
N GLY A 569 -10.36 -0.34 19.51
CA GLY A 569 -9.27 -1.21 19.13
C GLY A 569 -8.90 -1.15 17.64
N THR A 570 -9.85 -0.77 16.76
CA THR A 570 -9.60 -0.66 15.31
C THR A 570 -9.34 0.78 14.87
N GLN A 571 -8.48 0.96 13.87
CA GLN A 571 -8.22 2.29 13.30
C GLN A 571 -9.49 2.87 12.64
N TYR A 572 -10.27 2.02 11.98
CA TYR A 572 -11.57 2.39 11.43
C TYR A 572 -12.47 3.03 12.51
N GLY A 573 -12.64 2.36 13.65
CA GLY A 573 -13.51 2.85 14.74
C GLY A 573 -13.07 4.21 15.28
N ARG A 574 -11.76 4.39 15.46
CA ARG A 574 -11.20 5.65 15.95
C ARG A 574 -11.38 6.81 14.96
N LEU A 575 -11.07 6.59 13.69
CA LEU A 575 -11.24 7.60 12.63
C LEU A 575 -12.71 7.93 12.39
N ARG A 576 -13.60 6.92 12.45
CA ARG A 576 -15.06 7.14 12.41
C ARG A 576 -15.53 8.05 13.54
N ALA A 577 -15.14 7.76 14.78
CA ALA A 577 -15.51 8.55 15.93
C ALA A 577 -15.01 10.00 15.80
N GLN A 578 -13.73 10.18 15.44
CA GLN A 578 -13.14 11.49 15.19
C GLN A 578 -13.92 12.26 14.12
N ARG A 579 -14.20 11.62 12.97
CA ARG A 579 -14.95 12.23 11.88
C ARG A 579 -16.33 12.69 12.32
N LEU A 580 -17.11 11.84 12.99
CA LEU A 580 -18.46 12.16 13.43
C LEU A 580 -18.48 13.25 14.51
N ILE A 581 -17.47 13.35 15.35
CA ILE A 581 -17.30 14.45 16.30
C ILE A 581 -17.09 15.77 15.57
N VAL A 582 -16.18 15.78 14.60
CA VAL A 582 -15.80 17.01 13.87
C VAL A 582 -16.91 17.45 12.91
N GLU A 583 -17.43 16.56 12.08
CA GLU A 583 -18.52 16.85 11.13
C GLU A 583 -19.81 17.23 11.86
N GLY A 584 -20.11 16.57 12.98
CA GLY A 584 -21.25 16.87 13.84
C GLY A 584 -21.08 18.13 14.68
N LYS A 585 -19.94 18.81 14.61
CA LYS A 585 -19.61 20.03 15.39
C LYS A 585 -19.89 19.88 16.88
N LYS A 586 -19.54 18.72 17.45
CA LYS A 586 -19.82 18.34 18.84
C LYS A 586 -18.88 19.06 19.82
N ALA A 587 -18.94 20.40 19.89
CA ALA A 587 -18.10 21.22 20.77
C ALA A 587 -18.37 20.99 22.28
N ASP A 588 -19.54 20.46 22.65
CA ASP A 588 -19.88 20.02 23.98
C ASP A 588 -18.95 18.92 24.52
N LEU A 589 -18.32 18.16 23.64
CA LEU A 589 -17.33 17.14 23.99
C LEU A 589 -15.93 17.68 24.32
N ALA A 590 -15.65 18.96 24.04
CA ALA A 590 -14.30 19.53 24.20
C ALA A 590 -13.68 19.30 25.60
N PRO A 591 -14.40 19.42 26.75
CA PRO A 591 -13.81 19.11 28.07
C PRO A 591 -13.32 17.66 28.17
N ALA A 592 -14.12 16.69 27.74
CA ALA A 592 -13.75 15.26 27.76
C ALA A 592 -12.60 14.95 26.83
N LEU A 593 -12.56 15.58 25.63
CA LEU A 593 -11.46 15.46 24.67
C LEU A 593 -10.14 16.01 25.24
N ARG A 594 -10.17 17.16 25.96
CA ARG A 594 -8.99 17.71 26.63
C ARG A 594 -8.47 16.75 27.71
N ASP A 595 -9.37 16.17 28.47
CA ASP A 595 -9.02 15.15 29.48
C ASP A 595 -8.36 13.91 28.82
N LEU A 596 -8.85 13.44 27.69
CA LEU A 596 -8.20 12.37 26.92
C LEU A 596 -6.78 12.74 26.48
N VAL A 597 -6.56 13.96 25.98
CA VAL A 597 -5.22 14.42 25.56
C VAL A 597 -4.23 14.42 26.73
N VAL A 598 -4.67 14.86 27.91
CA VAL A 598 -3.79 15.11 29.08
C VAL A 598 -3.61 13.89 29.96
N LYS A 599 -4.65 13.06 30.11
CA LYS A 599 -4.71 12.00 31.13
C LYS A 599 -4.70 10.58 30.58
N SER A 600 -4.91 10.41 29.27
CA SER A 600 -4.98 9.06 28.69
C SER A 600 -3.61 8.37 28.77
N SER A 601 -3.62 7.11 29.19
CA SER A 601 -2.48 6.21 29.06
C SER A 601 -2.39 5.56 27.67
N ALA A 602 -3.45 5.73 26.85
CA ALA A 602 -3.52 5.19 25.49
C ALA A 602 -3.19 6.28 24.47
N ASP A 603 -2.00 6.24 23.88
CA ASP A 603 -1.49 7.22 22.93
C ASP A 603 -2.43 7.46 21.76
N VAL A 604 -3.02 6.39 21.21
CA VAL A 604 -3.97 6.48 20.09
C VAL A 604 -5.21 7.29 20.43
N ALA A 605 -5.76 7.14 21.65
CA ALA A 605 -6.92 7.91 22.08
C ALA A 605 -6.60 9.40 22.22
N ALA A 606 -5.44 9.71 22.79
CA ALA A 606 -4.95 11.08 22.94
C ALA A 606 -4.71 11.76 21.57
N ILE A 607 -4.17 11.03 20.60
CA ILE A 607 -3.95 11.53 19.24
C ILE A 607 -5.28 11.87 18.55
N HIS A 608 -6.26 10.96 18.60
CA HIS A 608 -7.57 11.22 17.99
C HIS A 608 -8.36 12.32 18.69
N ALA A 609 -8.23 12.44 20.03
CA ALA A 609 -8.82 13.54 20.81
C ALA A 609 -8.19 14.89 20.47
N LEU A 610 -6.85 14.95 20.30
CA LEU A 610 -6.12 16.13 19.86
C LEU A 610 -6.64 16.63 18.51
N TRP A 611 -6.77 15.72 17.53
CA TRP A 611 -7.24 16.08 16.20
C TRP A 611 -8.74 16.38 16.15
N SER A 612 -9.54 15.80 17.04
CA SER A 612 -10.94 16.18 17.22
C SER A 612 -11.06 17.62 17.73
N LEU A 613 -10.28 17.97 18.78
CA LEU A 613 -10.22 19.36 19.28
C LEU A 613 -9.74 20.34 18.20
N HIS A 614 -8.71 19.97 17.44
CA HIS A 614 -8.21 20.79 16.35
C HIS A 614 -9.30 21.02 15.28
N GLY A 615 -10.01 19.96 14.86
CA GLY A 615 -11.08 20.03 13.86
C GLY A 615 -12.30 20.83 14.32
N LEU A 616 -12.60 20.83 15.64
CA LEU A 616 -13.65 21.64 16.25
C LEU A 616 -13.25 23.11 16.46
N GLY A 617 -11.95 23.45 16.36
CA GLY A 617 -11.44 24.77 16.75
C GLY A 617 -11.35 24.99 18.27
N GLU A 618 -11.38 23.89 19.05
CA GLU A 618 -11.43 23.87 20.52
C GLU A 618 -10.09 23.47 21.18
N LEU A 619 -9.01 23.33 20.39
CA LEU A 619 -7.66 23.02 20.91
C LEU A 619 -7.03 24.27 21.51
N ASP A 620 -7.18 24.44 22.83
CA ASP A 620 -6.58 25.56 23.55
C ASP A 620 -5.07 25.41 23.77
N ALA A 621 -4.38 26.53 24.06
CA ALA A 621 -2.93 26.57 24.20
C ALA A 621 -2.40 25.68 25.33
N SER A 622 -3.14 25.51 26.41
CA SER A 622 -2.72 24.70 27.58
C SER A 622 -2.75 23.21 27.24
N THR A 623 -3.82 22.76 26.61
CA THR A 623 -3.96 21.37 26.12
C THR A 623 -2.94 21.06 25.05
N HIS A 624 -2.70 22.00 24.12
CA HIS A 624 -1.70 21.84 23.07
C HIS A 624 -0.28 21.73 23.65
N GLN A 625 0.05 22.61 24.63
CA GLN A 625 1.33 22.53 25.32
C GLN A 625 1.53 21.21 26.06
N ALA A 626 0.48 20.71 26.72
CA ALA A 626 0.53 19.41 27.40
C ALA A 626 0.84 18.28 26.40
N ALA A 627 0.20 18.30 25.23
CA ALA A 627 0.46 17.31 24.16
C ALA A 627 1.90 17.41 23.60
N LEU A 628 2.43 18.64 23.44
CA LEU A 628 3.83 18.87 23.01
C LEU A 628 4.87 18.37 24.02
N LEU A 629 4.52 18.30 25.30
CA LEU A 629 5.38 17.86 26.40
C LEU A 629 5.07 16.42 26.86
N SER A 630 4.17 15.72 26.20
CA SER A 630 3.77 14.36 26.53
C SER A 630 4.97 13.39 26.59
N ALA A 631 4.89 12.35 27.39
CA ALA A 631 5.85 11.24 27.39
C ALA A 631 5.82 10.46 26.06
N SER A 632 4.63 10.37 25.40
CA SER A 632 4.47 9.71 24.11
C SER A 632 5.09 10.50 22.96
N PRO A 633 6.08 9.96 22.25
CA PRO A 633 6.63 10.60 21.07
C PRO A 633 5.62 10.72 19.93
N GLU A 634 4.67 9.78 19.82
CA GLU A 634 3.60 9.79 18.83
C GLU A 634 2.63 10.95 19.06
N LEU A 635 2.24 11.19 20.31
CA LEU A 635 1.39 12.33 20.66
C LEU A 635 2.13 13.66 20.44
N ARG A 636 3.40 13.77 20.88
CA ARG A 636 4.20 14.98 20.62
C ARG A 636 4.31 15.27 19.14
N ARG A 637 4.55 14.24 18.30
CA ARG A 637 4.63 14.35 16.85
C ARG A 637 3.33 14.88 16.23
N ASN A 638 2.18 14.38 16.69
CA ASN A 638 0.88 14.86 16.22
C ASN A 638 0.57 16.28 16.74
N ALA A 639 0.96 16.62 17.95
CA ALA A 639 0.84 17.97 18.48
C ALA A 639 1.68 18.98 17.67
N ILE A 640 2.88 18.60 17.24
CA ILE A 640 3.71 19.42 16.34
C ILE A 640 3.02 19.64 14.99
N ARG A 641 2.42 18.58 14.40
CA ARG A 641 1.70 18.68 13.14
C ARG A 641 0.45 19.56 13.23
N ALA A 642 -0.22 19.57 14.38
CA ALA A 642 -1.41 20.37 14.64
C ALA A 642 -1.10 21.87 14.87
N LEU A 643 0.17 22.28 15.06
CA LEU A 643 0.54 23.68 15.19
C LEU A 643 0.24 24.47 13.91
N GLY A 644 -0.23 25.71 14.07
CA GLY A 644 -0.22 26.71 13.01
C GLY A 644 1.18 27.27 12.73
N ALA A 645 1.23 28.41 12.04
CA ALA A 645 2.47 29.15 11.78
C ALA A 645 2.51 30.55 12.41
N ASP A 646 1.47 30.93 13.17
CA ASP A 646 1.34 32.23 13.83
C ASP A 646 2.28 32.35 15.05
N ALA A 647 2.33 33.52 15.66
CA ALA A 647 3.21 33.81 16.80
C ALA A 647 2.89 32.97 18.03
N ALA A 648 1.62 32.59 18.26
CA ALA A 648 1.22 31.75 19.38
C ALA A 648 1.72 30.32 19.18
N ALA A 649 1.58 29.76 17.98
CA ALA A 649 2.11 28.47 17.62
C ALA A 649 3.64 28.41 17.72
N GLN A 650 4.33 29.46 17.25
CA GLN A 650 5.79 29.56 17.37
C GLN A 650 6.23 29.58 18.84
N LYS A 651 5.51 30.33 19.72
CA LYS A 651 5.79 30.34 21.15
C LYS A 651 5.68 28.96 21.78
N LEU A 652 4.63 28.20 21.46
CA LEU A 652 4.45 26.83 21.93
C LEU A 652 5.57 25.92 21.40
N PHE A 653 5.89 26.02 20.13
CA PHE A 653 6.95 25.24 19.46
C PHE A 653 8.31 25.41 20.12
N TYR A 654 8.75 26.68 20.30
CA TYR A 654 10.04 26.97 20.92
C TYR A 654 10.04 26.65 22.42
N GLY A 655 8.94 26.95 23.11
CA GLY A 655 8.80 26.66 24.55
C GLY A 655 8.84 25.19 24.89
N ALA A 656 8.40 24.31 23.99
CA ALA A 656 8.46 22.86 24.16
C ALA A 656 9.80 22.23 23.73
N GLY A 657 10.68 22.97 23.05
CA GLY A 657 12.02 22.49 22.65
C GLY A 657 12.02 21.33 21.65
N VAL A 658 10.96 21.16 20.88
CA VAL A 658 10.69 19.99 20.01
C VAL A 658 11.74 19.76 18.92
N VAL A 659 12.51 20.76 18.52
CA VAL A 659 13.63 20.62 17.55
C VAL A 659 14.78 19.75 18.06
N ALA A 660 14.86 19.56 19.38
CA ALA A 660 15.83 18.70 20.05
C ALA A 660 15.20 17.41 20.59
N ASP A 661 14.01 17.03 20.10
CA ASP A 661 13.34 15.81 20.55
C ASP A 661 14.22 14.58 20.38
N LYS A 662 14.20 13.70 21.38
CA LYS A 662 15.02 12.48 21.42
C LYS A 662 14.50 11.41 20.44
N ALA A 663 13.20 11.41 20.14
CA ALA A 663 12.59 10.51 19.18
C ALA A 663 12.81 11.04 17.75
N PRO A 664 13.57 10.36 16.88
CA PRO A 664 13.97 10.90 15.59
C PRO A 664 12.76 11.25 14.68
N ALA A 665 11.72 10.43 14.68
CA ALA A 665 10.51 10.71 13.88
C ALA A 665 9.74 11.95 14.39
N THR A 666 9.71 12.20 15.70
CA THR A 666 9.14 13.43 16.28
C THR A 666 9.99 14.64 15.95
N ARG A 667 11.31 14.48 16.01
CA ARG A 667 12.25 15.52 15.60
C ARG A 667 12.08 15.87 14.11
N LEU A 668 11.87 14.88 13.24
CA LEU A 668 11.57 15.10 11.83
C LEU A 668 10.32 15.98 11.65
N ALA A 669 9.25 15.67 12.38
CA ALA A 669 8.03 16.49 12.33
C ALA A 669 8.29 17.93 12.77
N ALA A 670 9.15 18.15 13.76
CA ALA A 670 9.56 19.49 14.22
C ALA A 670 10.36 20.23 13.14
N LEU A 671 11.30 19.57 12.47
CA LEU A 671 12.07 20.18 11.38
C LEU A 671 11.15 20.54 10.19
N VAL A 672 10.22 19.66 9.85
CA VAL A 672 9.23 19.93 8.79
C VAL A 672 8.33 21.10 9.18
N LYS A 673 7.86 21.18 10.44
CA LYS A 673 7.03 22.31 10.94
C LYS A 673 7.80 23.63 10.95
N LEU A 674 9.07 23.62 11.30
CA LEU A 674 9.92 24.82 11.28
C LEU A 674 9.99 25.45 9.88
N ALA A 675 9.81 24.66 8.82
CA ALA A 675 9.73 25.17 7.46
C ALA A 675 8.50 26.06 7.21
N ASP A 676 7.42 25.94 7.98
CA ASP A 676 6.22 26.78 7.84
C ASP A 676 6.41 28.18 8.48
N PHE A 677 7.41 28.35 9.33
CA PHE A 677 7.61 29.60 10.06
C PHE A 677 8.27 30.67 9.19
N PRO A 678 7.97 31.95 9.44
CA PRO A 678 8.64 33.06 8.76
C PRO A 678 10.15 33.04 8.98
N THR A 679 10.90 33.42 7.98
CA THR A 679 12.36 33.58 8.10
C THR A 679 12.70 34.74 9.03
N SER A 680 13.46 34.46 10.10
CA SER A 680 13.98 35.45 11.05
C SER A 680 15.45 35.12 11.39
N PRO A 681 16.21 36.05 12.01
CA PRO A 681 17.57 35.80 12.46
C PRO A 681 17.64 34.59 13.43
N GLU A 682 16.65 34.44 14.30
CA GLU A 682 16.54 33.35 15.27
C GLU A 682 16.35 32.00 14.56
N VAL A 683 15.42 31.94 13.61
CA VAL A 683 15.19 30.75 12.77
C VAL A 683 16.44 30.41 11.98
N GLN A 684 17.09 31.38 11.35
CA GLN A 684 18.33 31.15 10.61
C GLN A 684 19.46 30.62 11.50
N THR A 685 19.59 31.12 12.73
CA THR A 685 20.58 30.62 13.69
C THR A 685 20.30 29.18 14.07
N LEU A 686 19.05 28.85 14.38
CA LEU A 686 18.62 27.48 14.67
C LEU A 686 18.87 26.52 13.49
N VAL A 687 18.57 26.96 12.27
CA VAL A 687 18.81 26.13 11.06
C VAL A 687 20.31 25.85 10.87
N ARG A 688 21.20 26.82 11.14
CA ARG A 688 22.67 26.58 11.10
C ARG A 688 23.11 25.58 12.17
N GLN A 689 22.54 25.67 13.38
CA GLN A 689 22.83 24.71 14.46
C GLN A 689 22.37 23.31 14.09
N LEU A 690 21.16 23.16 13.55
CA LEU A 690 20.64 21.87 13.07
C LEU A 690 21.50 21.28 11.96
N ALA A 691 21.94 22.09 11.01
CA ALA A 691 22.84 21.66 9.93
C ALA A 691 24.23 21.23 10.43
N ALA A 692 24.67 21.74 11.59
CA ALA A 692 25.93 21.33 12.21
C ALA A 692 25.81 20.07 13.11
N ASP A 693 24.61 19.72 13.57
CA ASP A 693 24.35 18.67 14.52
C ASP A 693 24.70 17.27 13.92
N PRO A 694 25.63 16.51 14.55
CA PRO A 694 26.00 15.17 14.07
C PRO A 694 24.82 14.19 14.02
N ALA A 695 23.88 14.28 14.95
CA ALA A 695 22.70 13.40 14.97
C ALA A 695 21.75 13.70 13.79
N VAL A 696 21.65 14.97 13.37
CA VAL A 696 20.90 15.36 12.17
C VAL A 696 21.60 14.87 10.91
N LYS A 697 22.94 15.02 10.84
CA LYS A 697 23.72 14.60 9.67
C LYS A 697 23.74 13.09 9.43
N SER A 698 23.69 12.29 10.50
CA SER A 698 23.77 10.84 10.41
C SER A 698 22.45 10.18 10.05
N ASP A 699 21.32 10.88 10.20
CA ASP A 699 20.00 10.37 9.85
C ASP A 699 19.57 10.93 8.48
N GLU A 700 19.20 10.05 7.58
CA GLU A 700 18.85 10.41 6.18
C GLU A 700 17.71 11.43 6.10
N TRP A 701 16.64 11.23 6.88
CA TRP A 701 15.46 12.09 6.86
C TRP A 701 15.69 13.43 7.57
N LEU A 702 16.37 13.40 8.71
CA LEU A 702 16.71 14.62 9.43
C LEU A 702 17.69 15.48 8.62
N ASN A 703 18.66 14.86 7.97
CA ASN A 703 19.58 15.56 7.08
C ASN A 703 18.86 16.22 5.91
N GLU A 704 17.94 15.51 5.27
CA GLU A 704 17.16 16.07 4.16
C GLU A 704 16.25 17.21 4.63
N ALA A 705 15.59 17.08 5.79
CA ALA A 705 14.82 18.16 6.39
C ALA A 705 15.69 19.39 6.72
N SER A 706 16.90 19.17 7.22
CA SER A 706 17.86 20.25 7.46
C SER A 706 18.26 20.99 6.16
N ARG A 707 18.46 20.25 5.07
CA ARG A 707 18.74 20.84 3.74
C ARG A 707 17.54 21.66 3.21
N LEU A 708 16.32 21.15 3.39
CA LEU A 708 15.09 21.90 3.12
C LEU A 708 15.07 23.23 3.86
N LEU A 709 15.31 23.20 5.17
CA LEU A 709 15.33 24.38 6.03
C LEU A 709 16.40 25.38 5.59
N ALA A 710 17.60 24.90 5.29
CA ALA A 710 18.69 25.75 4.81
C ALA A 710 18.34 26.50 3.52
N LYS A 711 17.64 25.85 2.60
CA LYS A 711 17.12 26.47 1.37
C LYS A 711 16.01 27.48 1.66
N LYS A 712 15.02 27.07 2.43
CA LYS A 712 13.81 27.87 2.71
C LYS A 712 14.14 29.14 3.47
N HIS A 713 15.02 29.05 4.46
CA HIS A 713 15.45 30.17 5.30
C HIS A 713 16.73 30.87 4.82
N LYS A 714 17.22 30.54 3.60
CA LYS A 714 18.36 31.20 2.95
C LYS A 714 19.65 31.16 3.80
N THR A 715 19.90 30.03 4.48
CA THR A 715 21.14 29.79 5.23
C THR A 715 22.10 28.85 4.49
N ALA A 716 21.68 28.28 3.38
CA ALA A 716 22.54 27.40 2.57
C ALA A 716 23.65 28.26 1.90
N THR A 717 24.88 27.85 2.09
CA THR A 717 26.04 28.38 1.36
C THR A 717 26.30 27.44 0.19
N TYR A 718 26.15 27.95 -1.04
CA TYR A 718 26.47 27.17 -2.23
C TYR A 718 27.88 27.53 -2.68
N VAL A 719 28.74 26.54 -2.81
CA VAL A 719 29.99 26.65 -3.57
C VAL A 719 29.70 26.12 -4.96
N GLU A 720 29.85 26.96 -5.97
CA GLU A 720 29.64 26.55 -7.35
C GLU A 720 30.68 25.50 -7.75
N GLY A 721 30.23 24.28 -7.99
CA GLY A 721 31.07 23.18 -8.43
C GLY A 721 31.27 23.17 -9.94
N PRO A 722 32.08 22.24 -10.46
CA PRO A 722 32.28 22.11 -11.90
C PRO A 722 30.96 21.69 -12.59
N ASN A 723 30.83 22.08 -13.86
CA ASN A 723 29.75 21.56 -14.68
C ASN A 723 29.96 20.05 -14.92
N LEU A 724 29.00 19.22 -14.51
CA LEU A 724 29.10 17.76 -14.60
C LEU A 724 28.58 17.22 -15.93
N LEU A 725 27.87 18.02 -16.72
CA LEU A 725 27.36 17.55 -18.00
C LEU A 725 28.51 17.28 -18.97
N PRO A 726 28.56 16.12 -19.60
CA PRO A 726 29.52 15.91 -20.70
C PRO A 726 29.13 16.83 -21.86
N ASN A 727 30.10 17.51 -22.43
CA ASN A 727 29.92 18.37 -23.59
C ASN A 727 28.67 19.28 -23.48
N PRO A 728 28.60 20.16 -22.47
CA PRO A 728 27.39 20.91 -22.11
C PRO A 728 26.96 21.93 -23.18
N GLY A 729 27.87 22.32 -24.05
CA GLY A 729 27.62 23.19 -25.19
C GLY A 729 27.34 22.48 -26.50
N PHE A 730 27.37 21.17 -26.54
CA PHE A 730 27.23 20.32 -27.74
C PHE A 730 28.34 20.54 -28.80
N GLU A 731 29.48 21.09 -28.42
CA GLU A 731 30.53 21.50 -29.32
C GLU A 731 31.33 20.31 -29.88
N GLU A 732 31.45 19.23 -29.12
CA GLU A 732 32.10 18.00 -29.53
C GLU A 732 31.07 17.08 -30.16
N VAL A 733 31.31 16.70 -31.42
CA VAL A 733 30.34 15.93 -32.24
C VAL A 733 30.94 14.61 -32.63
N ALA A 734 30.17 13.55 -32.61
CA ALA A 734 30.56 12.23 -33.11
C ALA A 734 30.79 12.24 -34.64
N ASP A 735 31.36 11.16 -35.13
CA ASP A 735 31.69 10.99 -36.56
C ASP A 735 30.44 11.08 -37.49
N ASP A 736 29.26 10.82 -36.94
CA ASP A 736 27.98 10.96 -37.66
C ASP A 736 27.58 12.43 -37.93
N LYS A 737 28.32 13.39 -37.36
CA LYS A 737 28.08 14.85 -37.42
C LYS A 737 26.67 15.28 -36.95
N LYS A 738 25.98 14.45 -36.17
CA LYS A 738 24.62 14.68 -35.69
C LYS A 738 24.49 14.49 -34.21
N THR A 739 25.33 13.65 -33.59
CA THR A 739 25.24 13.30 -32.17
C THR A 739 26.32 14.03 -31.37
N PRO A 740 25.98 14.81 -30.34
CA PRO A 740 26.97 15.36 -29.42
C PRO A 740 27.64 14.23 -28.63
N LEU A 741 28.96 14.30 -28.46
CA LEU A 741 29.68 13.33 -27.64
C LEU A 741 29.20 13.39 -26.19
N GLY A 742 29.02 12.21 -25.57
CA GLY A 742 28.50 12.06 -24.21
C GLY A 742 26.97 12.14 -24.10
N TRP A 743 26.26 12.38 -25.18
CA TRP A 743 24.78 12.40 -25.19
C TRP A 743 24.23 11.20 -25.95
N LYS A 744 23.06 10.71 -25.49
CA LYS A 744 22.36 9.54 -26.02
C LYS A 744 20.94 9.92 -26.41
N ARG A 745 20.40 9.22 -27.40
CA ARG A 745 18.99 9.33 -27.80
C ARG A 745 18.17 8.21 -27.19
N ARG A 746 16.94 8.53 -26.82
CA ARG A 746 15.92 7.57 -26.45
C ARG A 746 14.61 7.91 -27.16
N ASP A 747 14.04 6.94 -27.86
CA ASP A 747 12.74 7.03 -28.49
C ASP A 747 11.84 5.94 -27.86
N TYR A 748 10.80 6.35 -27.20
CA TYR A 748 9.81 5.45 -26.64
C TYR A 748 8.67 5.27 -27.63
N GLY A 749 8.21 4.02 -27.82
CA GLY A 749 7.00 3.73 -28.59
C GLY A 749 7.11 3.92 -30.08
N GLN A 750 8.31 4.03 -30.66
CA GLN A 750 8.44 3.94 -32.11
C GLN A 750 8.00 2.55 -32.57
N ARG A 751 6.74 2.46 -33.01
CA ARG A 751 6.36 1.41 -33.95
C ARG A 751 7.28 1.53 -35.15
N ALA A 752 7.82 0.40 -35.61
CA ALA A 752 8.69 0.36 -36.77
C ALA A 752 8.02 1.16 -37.91
N GLY A 753 8.61 2.32 -38.29
CA GLY A 753 8.10 3.16 -39.35
C GLY A 753 7.63 4.58 -38.94
N ASN A 754 7.58 4.94 -37.70
CA ASN A 754 7.25 6.32 -37.34
C ASN A 754 8.46 7.26 -37.53
N LYS A 755 8.45 8.02 -38.65
CA LYS A 755 9.49 8.98 -39.02
C LYS A 755 9.26 10.38 -38.38
N ASP A 756 8.37 10.52 -37.44
CA ASP A 756 7.85 11.82 -36.98
C ASP A 756 8.75 12.53 -35.96
N ALA A 757 9.77 11.87 -35.44
CA ALA A 757 10.77 12.51 -34.57
C ALA A 757 12.12 12.64 -35.27
N ASN A 758 12.62 13.84 -35.39
CA ASN A 758 13.96 14.13 -35.90
C ASN A 758 14.73 14.96 -34.85
N TRP A 759 15.99 14.62 -34.64
CA TRP A 759 16.87 15.32 -33.73
C TRP A 759 18.27 15.40 -34.32
N GLY A 760 19.02 16.39 -33.90
CA GLY A 760 20.41 16.55 -34.32
C GLY A 760 20.97 17.91 -33.98
N ILE A 761 22.23 18.06 -34.25
CA ILE A 761 22.94 19.30 -34.05
C ILE A 761 22.48 20.36 -35.06
N VAL A 762 22.35 21.59 -34.58
CA VAL A 762 22.06 22.80 -35.34
C VAL A 762 23.30 23.68 -35.32
N ILE A 763 23.72 24.13 -36.51
CA ILE A 763 24.85 25.03 -36.72
C ILE A 763 24.43 26.41 -37.19
N ASP A 764 23.11 26.66 -37.36
CA ASP A 764 22.59 27.96 -37.77
C ASP A 764 22.78 29.00 -36.65
N PRO A 765 23.56 30.05 -36.88
CA PRO A 765 23.84 31.08 -35.85
C PRO A 765 22.58 31.76 -35.26
N LYS A 766 21.46 31.74 -35.96
CA LYS A 766 20.18 32.25 -35.48
C LYS A 766 19.55 31.40 -34.41
N ASN A 767 19.97 30.13 -34.31
CA ASN A 767 19.44 29.14 -33.43
C ASN A 767 20.46 28.59 -32.44
N VAL A 768 21.70 29.09 -32.46
CA VAL A 768 22.76 28.79 -31.51
C VAL A 768 22.92 29.96 -30.56
N ARG A 769 22.86 29.74 -29.24
CA ARG A 769 22.98 30.83 -28.23
C ARG A 769 24.42 31.24 -28.00
N SER A 770 25.31 30.25 -27.88
CA SER A 770 26.74 30.40 -27.65
C SER A 770 27.50 29.26 -28.32
N GLY A 771 28.76 29.48 -28.70
CA GLY A 771 29.53 28.48 -29.41
C GLY A 771 29.09 28.32 -30.87
N LYS A 772 29.24 27.10 -31.39
CA LYS A 772 28.95 26.78 -32.82
C LYS A 772 27.73 25.85 -32.97
N HIS A 773 27.31 25.20 -31.90
CA HIS A 773 26.30 24.17 -31.98
C HIS A 773 25.15 24.35 -30.97
N ALA A 774 23.98 23.89 -31.34
CA ALA A 774 22.84 23.67 -30.44
C ALA A 774 22.19 22.33 -30.75
N MET A 775 21.40 21.79 -29.83
CA MET A 775 20.64 20.58 -30.02
C MET A 775 19.20 20.92 -30.41
N ARG A 776 18.67 20.23 -31.40
CA ARG A 776 17.28 20.39 -31.84
C ARG A 776 16.55 19.05 -31.82
N ALA A 777 15.38 19.01 -31.26
CA ALA A 777 14.41 17.93 -31.39
C ALA A 777 13.16 18.48 -32.10
N ILE A 778 12.70 17.80 -33.14
CA ILE A 778 11.47 18.15 -33.88
C ILE A 778 10.58 16.92 -33.90
N THR A 779 9.33 17.08 -33.51
CA THR A 779 8.29 16.08 -33.66
C THR A 779 7.22 16.56 -34.63
N ARG A 780 6.77 15.69 -35.50
CA ARG A 780 5.61 15.90 -36.38
C ARG A 780 4.52 14.95 -35.91
N GLY A 781 3.65 15.43 -35.03
CA GLY A 781 2.66 14.60 -34.37
C GLY A 781 3.11 14.15 -32.97
N GLU A 782 2.41 13.19 -32.36
CA GLU A 782 2.73 12.64 -31.05
C GLU A 782 3.96 11.71 -31.13
N ALA A 783 5.07 12.14 -30.56
CA ALA A 783 6.27 11.34 -30.45
C ALA A 783 6.93 11.53 -29.09
N ASP A 784 7.23 10.42 -28.41
CA ASP A 784 8.00 10.42 -27.17
C ASP A 784 9.48 10.20 -27.51
N THR A 785 10.22 11.27 -27.61
CA THR A 785 11.65 11.26 -27.90
C THR A 785 12.40 12.16 -26.94
N SER A 786 13.56 11.73 -26.49
CA SER A 786 14.45 12.51 -25.64
C SER A 786 15.91 12.31 -26.02
N PHE A 787 16.75 13.28 -25.71
CA PHE A 787 18.18 13.12 -25.59
C PHE A 787 18.62 13.33 -24.16
N PHE A 788 19.60 12.56 -23.71
CA PHE A 788 20.03 12.55 -22.31
C PHE A 788 21.53 12.26 -22.20
N ALA A 789 22.11 12.67 -21.08
CA ALA A 789 23.46 12.31 -20.69
C ALA A 789 23.44 11.72 -19.28
N ASP A 790 24.29 10.76 -19.05
CA ASP A 790 24.50 10.19 -17.71
C ASP A 790 25.57 11.01 -16.99
N VAL A 791 25.28 11.42 -15.75
CA VAL A 791 26.22 12.13 -14.88
C VAL A 791 26.31 11.43 -13.55
N GLU A 792 27.53 11.29 -13.03
CA GLU A 792 27.75 10.81 -11.67
C GLU A 792 27.44 11.91 -10.66
N LEU A 793 26.51 11.61 -9.74
CA LEU A 793 26.12 12.53 -8.69
C LEU A 793 26.63 12.00 -7.34
N LYS A 794 27.11 12.90 -6.51
CA LYS A 794 27.50 12.59 -5.12
C LYS A 794 26.26 12.61 -4.24
N PRO A 795 26.12 11.63 -3.33
CA PRO A 795 25.06 11.66 -2.34
C PRO A 795 25.08 12.97 -1.52
N ASN A 796 23.91 13.40 -1.04
CA ASN A 796 23.74 14.57 -0.18
C ASN A 796 24.33 15.88 -0.74
N THR A 797 24.30 16.05 -2.05
CA THR A 797 24.83 17.21 -2.76
C THR A 797 23.73 17.88 -3.58
N ASP A 798 23.64 19.21 -3.50
CA ASP A 798 22.70 19.98 -4.33
C ASP A 798 23.27 20.21 -5.71
N TYR A 799 22.44 19.99 -6.73
CA TYR A 799 22.80 20.23 -8.13
C TYR A 799 21.81 21.21 -8.77
N ARG A 800 22.32 22.12 -9.59
CA ARG A 800 21.51 23.03 -10.40
C ARG A 800 21.51 22.56 -11.84
N LEU A 801 20.36 22.19 -12.37
CA LEU A 801 20.17 21.96 -13.82
C LEU A 801 19.70 23.26 -14.45
N SER A 802 20.36 23.71 -15.49
CA SER A 802 19.94 24.87 -16.29
C SER A 802 20.07 24.56 -17.77
N ALA A 803 19.10 25.02 -18.55
CA ALA A 803 19.10 24.89 -19.99
C ALA A 803 18.48 26.15 -20.63
N TRP A 804 18.85 26.44 -21.85
CA TRP A 804 18.23 27.46 -22.67
C TRP A 804 17.41 26.77 -23.75
N ILE A 805 16.11 27.03 -23.78
CA ILE A 805 15.16 26.45 -24.73
C ILE A 805 14.56 27.59 -25.55
N LYS A 806 14.50 27.39 -26.89
CA LYS A 806 13.90 28.34 -27.82
C LYS A 806 12.64 27.75 -28.46
#